data_8b07a4be8a1d10eb6b658c0f242389e0
#
_entry.id   8b07a4be8a1d10eb6b658c0f242389e0
#
_cell.length_a   1.000
_cell.length_b   1.000
_cell.length_c   1.000
_cell.angle_alpha   90.00
_cell.angle_beta   90.00
_cell.angle_gamma   90.00
#
_symmetry.space_group_name_H-M   'P 1'
#
loop_
_entity.id
_entity.type
_entity.pdbx_description
1 polymer ?
#
loop_
_entity_poly.entity_id
_entity_poly.type
_entity_poly.pdbx_seq_one_letter_code
_entity_poly.pdbx_strand_id
1 'polypeptide(L)'
;VQLKPHFYFFCHRHQQFFIIVFRIGQVMKSRLVTSLLCLGLLSSLASAAFAQALPQEWANQVPWRSIGPANMSGRITALAVYEKDPSTWWAASASGGLLKTVNNGTDFEHQFDKQATVSIGDVAVCQTDPNIVWVGTGEANPRNSVSWGDGVYKSTDGGKTWTNMGLNKTFQIGRVAIHPEKPDVVYVGALGRLWGPNEDRGLYKTTDGGKNWEKILYVDDLTGVIDVELNPKNPDEMLVATYERSRDLFDGNDPIKKYGAGSGIYYSADGGKTFEKISAGLPTCKLGRIGIDFFRKDPKFVYAVIESEKIAKEPENAPEAGFRGENADAGARLTDITKDGAAEKAGLKTGDIVLEFAGKPILNSQQLTAAVRRQKAEDKVKVKAARGEEIVEVEMTLGKKQAGRGQSPFTGTLGGQAENLQDQQGENGNEYGGIYMSKDGGKSWERINSLNPRPMYYSQVRVDPSDKDFVYVLGTSLYKSKDGGKTFTADGVTDGIHVDHHAMWIDPRDGRHMVLGNDGGVYVTWDRMLNWDHHNQFAIGQFYHVGIDTRRDYKVYGGLQDNGSWGGPNRSGRENGPVNTDWYNVGGGDGFITLVDPNDPDQIYFESQNGGNGRINLRTGERGFIRPRPARGTTYRFDWKTPFILSPHNSKIFYSAGNYVFRSVKKGDDIKAISPEITNSSSGAGSAISESPLQEGLIYVGTNDGAVWVTKDGGQKWEQIYFKKLDLGNTSITAQAAEERGGGRGGRGEGTGGESGGGGGGGEQPAAGGEQAGGEAPAGGEPAAGGERPAGGRGQGGRGPGGRGQGGGGGGVPGGGAGSDQPQPEVPELKKLNDQDALTGTWKATPSSEQAPRGGFGEFTFYLQLKDDGSISGLTEARGRRQEIKNGTFNRDNGEFS
;
A
#
# COMPACT_ATOMS: atom_id res chain seq x y z
N VAL A 1 47.55 -4.51 8.59
CA VAL A 1 48.58 -3.45 8.65
C VAL A 1 48.02 -2.36 9.55
N GLN A 2 48.71 -2.22 10.69
CA GLN A 2 48.36 -1.19 11.70
C GLN A 2 48.65 0.20 11.15
N LEU A 3 47.63 1.06 11.13
CA LEU A 3 47.81 2.51 11.05
C LEU A 3 47.48 3.07 12.44
N LYS A 4 48.52 3.44 13.15
CA LYS A 4 48.45 4.25 14.39
C LYS A 4 48.29 5.74 14.06
N PRO A 5 47.65 6.52 14.91
CA PRO A 5 47.13 7.85 14.58
C PRO A 5 48.16 8.95 14.74
N HIS A 6 48.24 9.83 13.75
CA HIS A 6 48.99 11.08 13.80
C HIS A 6 48.07 12.28 14.04
N PHE A 7 47.18 12.22 15.04
CA PHE A 7 46.25 13.33 15.28
C PHE A 7 46.59 14.21 16.52
N TYR A 8 47.74 13.91 17.25
CA TYR A 8 48.04 14.66 18.48
C TYR A 8 49.02 15.82 18.33
N PHE A 9 49.57 16.07 17.14
CA PHE A 9 50.58 17.15 17.02
C PHE A 9 50.02 18.48 16.50
N PHE A 10 48.80 18.60 16.09
CA PHE A 10 48.24 19.83 15.53
C PHE A 10 47.60 20.76 16.59
N CYS A 11 47.21 20.24 17.73
CA CYS A 11 46.53 21.06 18.74
C CYS A 11 47.49 21.92 19.59
N HIS A 12 48.73 21.51 19.73
CA HIS A 12 49.73 22.28 20.55
C HIS A 12 50.30 23.48 19.81
N ARG A 13 50.34 23.48 18.49
CA ARG A 13 50.79 24.63 17.69
C ARG A 13 49.75 25.76 17.61
N HIS A 14 48.46 25.45 17.70
CA HIS A 14 47.42 26.49 17.65
C HIS A 14 47.28 27.28 18.94
N GLN A 15 47.56 26.72 20.09
CA GLN A 15 47.56 27.50 21.37
C GLN A 15 48.72 28.51 21.47
N GLN A 16 49.85 28.20 20.92
CA GLN A 16 50.94 29.19 20.88
C GLN A 16 50.71 30.31 19.87
N PHE A 17 50.03 30.03 18.78
CA PHE A 17 49.64 31.05 17.76
C PHE A 17 48.61 32.03 18.32
N PHE A 18 47.67 31.57 19.14
CA PHE A 18 46.71 32.45 19.80
C PHE A 18 47.33 33.39 20.83
N ILE A 19 48.31 32.95 21.59
CA ILE A 19 49.03 33.78 22.59
C ILE A 19 49.91 34.83 21.91
N ILE A 20 50.51 34.52 20.77
CA ILE A 20 51.33 35.50 19.99
C ILE A 20 50.41 36.55 19.36
N VAL A 21 49.27 36.19 18.80
CA VAL A 21 48.30 37.15 18.19
C VAL A 21 47.72 38.10 19.27
N PHE A 22 47.47 37.62 20.51
CA PHE A 22 46.95 38.44 21.59
C PHE A 22 48.00 39.45 22.13
N ARG A 23 49.31 39.13 22.08
CA ARG A 23 50.37 40.05 22.46
C ARG A 23 50.68 41.11 21.41
N ILE A 24 50.52 40.81 20.13
CA ILE A 24 50.71 41.79 19.06
C ILE A 24 49.51 42.76 18.99
N GLY A 25 48.29 42.34 19.31
CA GLY A 25 47.09 43.18 19.36
C GLY A 25 47.12 44.33 20.38
N GLN A 26 47.99 44.29 21.40
CA GLN A 26 48.17 45.40 22.34
C GLN A 26 49.14 46.50 21.86
N VAL A 27 49.87 46.28 20.78
CA VAL A 27 50.94 47.24 20.37
C VAL A 27 50.56 47.99 19.06
N MET A 28 49.54 47.64 18.32
CA MET A 28 49.15 48.34 17.09
C MET A 28 47.71 48.81 17.09
N LYS A 29 47.52 50.09 17.46
CA LYS A 29 46.25 50.81 17.32
C LYS A 29 46.06 51.20 15.83
N SER A 30 45.78 50.27 14.94
CA SER A 30 45.42 50.63 13.56
C SER A 30 44.20 49.81 13.12
N ARG A 31 43.10 50.47 12.83
CA ARG A 31 41.87 49.91 12.29
C ARG A 31 42.08 49.12 10.98
N LEU A 32 43.14 49.39 10.26
CA LEU A 32 43.47 48.74 8.98
C LEU A 32 43.94 47.30 9.16
N VAL A 33 44.71 46.97 10.21
CA VAL A 33 45.22 45.63 10.45
C VAL A 33 44.10 44.71 10.94
N THR A 34 43.16 45.23 11.71
CA THR A 34 42.00 44.45 12.18
C THR A 34 41.05 44.08 10.99
N SER A 35 40.87 45.01 10.06
CA SER A 35 40.06 44.76 8.84
C SER A 35 40.69 43.74 7.92
N LEU A 36 42.02 43.76 7.71
CA LEU A 36 42.75 42.80 6.92
C LEU A 36 42.77 41.38 7.54
N LEU A 37 42.87 41.30 8.90
CA LEU A 37 42.78 40.04 9.59
C LEU A 37 41.35 39.43 9.57
N CYS A 38 40.32 40.26 9.66
CA CYS A 38 38.93 39.81 9.50
C CYS A 38 38.62 39.37 8.07
N LEU A 39 39.17 40.05 7.04
CA LEU A 39 39.05 39.64 5.65
C LEU A 39 39.79 38.29 5.38
N GLY A 40 41.00 38.14 5.98
CA GLY A 40 41.76 36.90 5.90
C GLY A 40 41.08 35.71 6.59
N LEU A 41 40.42 35.92 7.74
CA LEU A 41 39.64 34.92 8.42
C LEU A 41 38.35 34.57 7.64
N LEU A 42 37.66 35.57 7.09
CA LEU A 42 36.45 35.33 6.26
C LEU A 42 36.80 34.62 4.94
N SER A 43 37.92 34.88 4.34
CA SER A 43 38.36 34.15 3.14
C SER A 43 38.80 32.70 3.45
N SER A 44 39.39 32.45 4.63
CA SER A 44 39.76 31.10 5.03
C SER A 44 38.53 30.27 5.49
N LEU A 45 37.49 30.91 6.06
CA LEU A 45 36.21 30.24 6.35
C LEU A 45 35.35 29.99 5.09
N ALA A 46 35.45 30.86 4.08
CA ALA A 46 34.76 30.65 2.82
C ALA A 46 35.40 29.49 1.98
N SER A 47 36.67 29.19 2.17
CA SER A 47 37.34 28.06 1.48
C SER A 47 37.01 26.67 2.09
N ALA A 48 36.43 26.62 3.28
CA ALA A 48 36.11 25.37 3.93
C ALA A 48 34.69 24.82 3.62
N ALA A 49 33.91 25.54 2.82
CA ALA A 49 32.49 25.20 2.55
C ALA A 49 32.20 24.60 1.18
N PHE A 50 33.20 24.45 0.33
CA PHE A 50 33.01 23.64 -0.88
C PHE A 50 33.48 22.22 -0.60
N ALA A 51 32.54 21.34 -0.29
CA ALA A 51 32.78 19.90 -0.43
C ALA A 51 33.24 19.69 -1.86
N GLN A 52 34.54 19.44 -2.06
CA GLN A 52 35.08 19.18 -3.37
C GLN A 52 34.42 17.90 -3.89
N ALA A 53 33.60 18.01 -4.93
CA ALA A 53 33.02 16.84 -5.54
C ALA A 53 34.16 15.85 -5.88
N LEU A 54 33.95 14.58 -5.56
CA LEU A 54 34.89 13.53 -5.95
C LEU A 54 35.12 13.58 -7.46
N PRO A 55 36.36 13.46 -7.93
CA PRO A 55 36.61 13.40 -9.37
C PRO A 55 35.76 12.32 -10.03
N GLN A 56 35.06 12.65 -11.09
CA GLN A 56 34.18 11.71 -11.82
C GLN A 56 34.92 10.42 -12.21
N GLU A 57 36.20 10.55 -12.47
CA GLU A 57 37.09 9.42 -12.80
C GLU A 57 37.15 8.36 -11.68
N TRP A 58 37.06 8.79 -10.41
CA TRP A 58 37.02 7.86 -9.28
C TRP A 58 35.71 7.11 -9.20
N ALA A 59 34.59 7.77 -9.44
CA ALA A 59 33.28 7.15 -9.49
C ALA A 59 33.18 6.11 -10.62
N ASN A 60 33.79 6.39 -11.77
CA ASN A 60 33.81 5.49 -12.93
C ASN A 60 34.59 4.19 -12.68
N GLN A 61 35.51 4.17 -11.70
CA GLN A 61 36.28 2.97 -11.33
C GLN A 61 35.53 2.02 -10.38
N VAL A 62 34.37 2.42 -9.86
CA VAL A 62 33.52 1.63 -8.97
C VAL A 62 32.17 1.41 -9.67
N PRO A 63 32.10 0.50 -10.63
CA PRO A 63 30.86 0.24 -11.35
C PRO A 63 29.82 -0.41 -10.43
N TRP A 64 28.60 0.09 -10.49
CA TRP A 64 27.45 -0.55 -9.85
C TRP A 64 27.14 -1.88 -10.53
N ARG A 65 26.73 -2.88 -9.73
CA ARG A 65 26.18 -4.13 -10.25
C ARG A 65 24.91 -4.50 -9.50
N SER A 66 23.91 -4.99 -10.21
CA SER A 66 22.73 -5.57 -9.60
C SER A 66 23.05 -6.93 -8.98
N ILE A 67 22.55 -7.18 -7.78
CA ILE A 67 22.67 -8.47 -7.09
C ILE A 67 21.29 -9.08 -6.77
N GLY A 68 20.17 -8.42 -7.15
CA GLY A 68 18.81 -8.85 -6.81
C GLY A 68 18.32 -8.20 -5.51
N PRO A 69 17.20 -8.70 -4.95
CA PRO A 69 16.33 -9.74 -5.51
C PRO A 69 15.51 -9.25 -6.71
N ALA A 70 15.08 -10.18 -7.57
CA ALA A 70 14.16 -9.88 -8.66
C ALA A 70 12.81 -10.61 -8.56
N ASN A 71 12.63 -11.46 -7.55
CA ASN A 71 11.40 -12.26 -7.33
C ASN A 71 10.15 -11.41 -7.10
N MET A 72 10.33 -10.26 -6.48
CA MET A 72 9.33 -9.19 -6.33
C MET A 72 9.98 -7.92 -6.85
N SER A 73 9.54 -7.46 -8.01
CA SER A 73 10.25 -6.40 -8.73
C SER A 73 10.13 -5.04 -8.04
N GLY A 74 8.95 -4.66 -7.57
CA GLY A 74 8.68 -3.34 -7.01
C GLY A 74 7.72 -2.53 -7.86
N ARG A 75 7.36 -1.33 -7.39
CA ARG A 75 6.26 -0.52 -7.94
C ARG A 75 6.50 -0.05 -9.36
N ILE A 76 5.60 -0.44 -10.27
CA ILE A 76 5.52 0.06 -11.64
C ILE A 76 4.49 1.19 -11.72
N THR A 77 4.94 2.39 -12.04
CA THR A 77 4.11 3.61 -12.07
C THR A 77 3.45 3.86 -13.42
N ALA A 78 4.12 3.47 -14.52
CA ALA A 78 3.63 3.70 -15.87
C ALA A 78 4.13 2.65 -16.86
N LEU A 79 3.39 2.51 -17.96
CA LEU A 79 3.70 1.61 -19.07
C LEU A 79 3.56 2.37 -20.40
N ALA A 80 4.50 2.17 -21.31
CA ALA A 80 4.42 2.68 -22.67
C ALA A 80 4.68 1.55 -23.67
N VAL A 81 3.68 1.23 -24.50
CA VAL A 81 3.78 0.16 -25.50
C VAL A 81 3.81 0.75 -26.90
N TYR A 82 4.73 0.27 -27.74
CA TYR A 82 4.73 0.58 -29.15
C TYR A 82 3.68 -0.28 -29.86
N GLU A 83 2.49 0.27 -30.12
CA GLU A 83 1.31 -0.49 -30.54
C GLU A 83 1.42 -1.17 -31.91
N LYS A 84 2.34 -0.69 -32.78
CA LYS A 84 2.64 -1.36 -34.07
C LYS A 84 3.41 -2.66 -33.89
N ASP A 85 4.22 -2.74 -32.81
CA ASP A 85 4.91 -3.94 -32.37
C ASP A 85 4.83 -4.06 -30.86
N PRO A 86 3.76 -4.64 -30.30
CA PRO A 86 3.54 -4.72 -28.84
C PRO A 86 4.48 -5.67 -28.11
N SER A 87 5.41 -6.29 -28.80
CA SER A 87 6.55 -6.95 -28.15
C SER A 87 7.57 -5.95 -27.59
N THR A 88 7.49 -4.69 -28.05
CA THR A 88 8.34 -3.57 -27.65
C THR A 88 7.61 -2.62 -26.71
N TRP A 89 8.03 -2.57 -25.45
CA TRP A 89 7.44 -1.69 -24.46
C TRP A 89 8.39 -1.33 -23.32
N TRP A 90 8.01 -0.28 -22.60
CA TRP A 90 8.75 0.26 -21.46
C TRP A 90 7.90 0.17 -20.20
N ALA A 91 8.53 -0.21 -19.10
CA ALA A 91 7.96 -0.17 -17.77
C ALA A 91 8.76 0.82 -16.89
N ALA A 92 8.07 1.82 -16.39
CA ALA A 92 8.63 2.84 -15.52
C ALA A 92 8.37 2.48 -14.06
N SER A 93 9.38 2.62 -13.20
CA SER A 93 9.23 2.32 -11.78
C SER A 93 9.35 3.55 -10.90
N ALA A 94 8.75 3.46 -9.71
CA ALA A 94 8.77 4.52 -8.71
C ALA A 94 10.18 4.88 -8.23
N SER A 95 11.09 3.90 -8.17
CA SER A 95 12.43 4.07 -7.58
C SER A 95 13.51 3.19 -8.23
N GLY A 96 13.27 2.62 -9.41
CA GLY A 96 14.18 1.69 -10.08
C GLY A 96 14.48 2.05 -11.54
N GLY A 97 14.12 3.26 -11.96
CA GLY A 97 14.37 3.72 -13.33
C GLY A 97 13.41 3.13 -14.36
N LEU A 98 13.88 2.99 -15.58
CA LEU A 98 13.13 2.56 -16.74
C LEU A 98 13.66 1.23 -17.28
N LEU A 99 12.74 0.32 -17.53
CA LEU A 99 13.00 -0.98 -18.12
C LEU A 99 12.42 -1.02 -19.53
N LYS A 100 13.15 -1.58 -20.49
CA LYS A 100 12.69 -1.81 -21.85
C LYS A 100 12.75 -3.28 -22.20
N THR A 101 11.73 -3.78 -22.88
CA THR A 101 11.74 -5.07 -23.58
C THR A 101 11.46 -4.87 -25.06
N VAL A 102 11.98 -5.79 -25.89
CA VAL A 102 11.68 -5.87 -27.34
C VAL A 102 11.17 -7.27 -27.72
N ASN A 103 10.90 -8.11 -26.73
CA ASN A 103 10.48 -9.48 -26.91
C ASN A 103 9.40 -9.90 -25.89
N ASN A 104 8.50 -8.94 -25.61
CA ASN A 104 7.33 -9.10 -24.75
C ASN A 104 7.68 -9.57 -23.32
N GLY A 105 8.75 -9.00 -22.75
CA GLY A 105 9.14 -9.27 -21.37
C GLY A 105 9.99 -10.52 -21.16
N THR A 106 10.47 -11.19 -22.22
CA THR A 106 11.42 -12.30 -22.09
C THR A 106 12.73 -11.83 -21.47
N ASP A 107 13.22 -10.65 -21.87
CA ASP A 107 14.31 -9.94 -21.20
C ASP A 107 14.04 -8.44 -21.12
N PHE A 108 14.82 -7.77 -20.27
CA PHE A 108 14.71 -6.34 -20.02
C PHE A 108 16.08 -5.67 -20.02
N GLU A 109 16.13 -4.49 -20.62
CA GLU A 109 17.25 -3.57 -20.57
C GLU A 109 16.95 -2.45 -19.58
N HIS A 110 17.86 -2.22 -18.61
CA HIS A 110 17.80 -1.06 -17.71
C HIS A 110 18.34 0.16 -18.44
N GLN A 111 17.49 1.16 -18.64
CA GLN A 111 17.81 2.28 -19.52
C GLN A 111 18.03 3.63 -18.81
N PHE A 112 17.74 3.74 -17.51
CA PHE A 112 17.71 5.03 -16.80
C PHE A 112 18.68 5.12 -15.60
N ASP A 113 19.52 4.11 -15.38
CA ASP A 113 20.40 3.98 -14.20
C ASP A 113 21.47 5.07 -14.07
N LYS A 114 21.78 5.79 -15.17
CA LYS A 114 22.81 6.82 -15.21
C LYS A 114 22.26 8.24 -15.11
N GLN A 115 20.95 8.40 -14.94
CA GLN A 115 20.32 9.72 -14.82
C GLN A 115 20.39 10.24 -13.38
N ALA A 116 20.13 11.53 -13.20
CA ALA A 116 20.20 12.17 -11.89
C ALA A 116 19.12 11.67 -10.91
N THR A 117 18.02 11.13 -11.41
CA THR A 117 16.96 10.46 -10.64
C THR A 117 16.56 9.16 -11.30
N VAL A 118 16.10 8.19 -10.49
CA VAL A 118 15.51 6.92 -10.94
C VAL A 118 14.01 6.83 -10.61
N SER A 119 13.43 7.92 -10.10
CA SER A 119 11.99 8.01 -9.81
C SER A 119 11.26 8.49 -11.04
N ILE A 120 10.31 7.68 -11.54
CA ILE A 120 9.55 8.01 -12.75
C ILE A 120 8.07 8.10 -12.42
N GLY A 121 7.42 9.16 -12.87
CA GLY A 121 5.99 9.38 -12.77
C GLY A 121 5.22 8.86 -13.97
N ASP A 122 5.74 9.12 -15.19
CA ASP A 122 5.12 8.65 -16.42
C ASP A 122 6.15 8.45 -17.56
N VAL A 123 5.78 7.62 -18.53
CA VAL A 123 6.59 7.34 -19.73
C VAL A 123 5.70 7.29 -20.98
N ALA A 124 6.15 7.89 -22.08
CA ALA A 124 5.45 7.88 -23.36
C ALA A 124 6.38 7.53 -24.52
N VAL A 125 5.92 6.69 -25.44
CA VAL A 125 6.60 6.35 -26.68
C VAL A 125 5.86 6.93 -27.90
N CYS A 126 6.60 7.51 -28.82
CA CYS A 126 6.03 8.02 -30.05
C CYS A 126 5.56 6.86 -30.96
N GLN A 127 4.27 6.83 -31.31
CA GLN A 127 3.68 5.75 -32.11
C GLN A 127 4.07 5.81 -33.60
N THR A 128 4.71 6.90 -34.06
CA THR A 128 5.26 7.00 -35.40
C THR A 128 6.73 6.64 -35.48
N ASP A 129 7.47 6.77 -34.36
CA ASP A 129 8.90 6.45 -34.25
C ASP A 129 9.24 5.96 -32.83
N PRO A 130 9.44 4.65 -32.61
CA PRO A 130 9.72 4.10 -31.28
C PRO A 130 11.10 4.49 -30.71
N ASN A 131 11.95 5.17 -31.47
CA ASN A 131 13.18 5.75 -30.97
C ASN A 131 12.93 7.01 -30.14
N ILE A 132 11.79 7.67 -30.34
CA ILE A 132 11.41 8.86 -29.55
C ILE A 132 10.63 8.39 -28.31
N VAL A 133 11.29 8.49 -27.16
CA VAL A 133 10.71 8.15 -25.85
C VAL A 133 10.87 9.34 -24.91
N TRP A 134 9.80 9.63 -24.17
CA TRP A 134 9.78 10.68 -23.16
C TRP A 134 9.56 10.09 -21.79
N VAL A 135 10.24 10.63 -20.78
CA VAL A 135 10.11 10.26 -19.37
C VAL A 135 9.84 11.51 -18.55
N GLY A 136 8.72 11.50 -17.81
CA GLY A 136 8.43 12.46 -16.76
C GLY A 136 8.88 11.90 -15.42
N THR A 137 9.81 12.61 -14.74
CA THR A 137 10.41 12.10 -13.50
C THR A 137 9.63 12.50 -12.25
N GLY A 138 9.82 11.74 -11.16
CA GLY A 138 9.16 11.90 -9.87
C GLY A 138 7.80 11.19 -9.79
N GLU A 139 7.68 10.24 -8.87
CA GLU A 139 6.45 9.46 -8.68
C GLU A 139 5.24 10.34 -8.38
N ALA A 140 4.15 10.18 -9.15
CA ALA A 140 2.95 11.02 -9.09
C ALA A 140 2.05 10.76 -7.88
N ASN A 141 2.21 9.62 -7.20
CA ASN A 141 1.39 9.24 -6.05
C ASN A 141 1.69 10.12 -4.83
N PRO A 142 0.69 10.46 -3.99
CA PRO A 142 0.87 11.40 -2.89
C PRO A 142 1.29 10.71 -1.56
N ARG A 143 2.02 9.58 -1.61
CA ARG A 143 2.55 8.89 -0.42
C ARG A 143 3.70 9.69 0.22
N ASN A 144 3.95 9.44 1.49
CA ASN A 144 5.08 10.02 2.22
C ASN A 144 6.46 9.50 1.77
N SER A 145 6.50 8.30 1.18
CA SER A 145 7.72 7.62 0.74
C SER A 145 8.09 7.86 -0.74
N VAL A 146 7.38 8.74 -1.45
CA VAL A 146 7.66 9.03 -2.86
C VAL A 146 8.96 9.79 -3.05
N SER A 147 9.70 9.43 -4.10
CA SER A 147 10.90 10.14 -4.54
C SER A 147 10.56 11.20 -5.57
N TRP A 148 11.39 12.24 -5.62
CA TRP A 148 11.20 13.37 -6.53
C TRP A 148 11.96 13.16 -7.81
N GLY A 149 11.53 13.89 -8.83
CA GLY A 149 12.21 13.99 -10.11
C GLY A 149 12.85 15.36 -10.28
N ASP A 150 13.46 15.51 -11.44
CA ASP A 150 14.18 16.71 -11.88
C ASP A 150 13.76 17.15 -13.29
N GLY A 151 12.48 16.96 -13.63
CA GLY A 151 11.88 17.39 -14.88
C GLY A 151 11.63 16.26 -15.86
N VAL A 152 11.79 16.53 -17.15
CA VAL A 152 11.50 15.60 -18.24
C VAL A 152 12.75 15.26 -19.05
N TYR A 153 12.79 14.02 -19.51
CA TYR A 153 13.87 13.50 -20.34
C TYR A 153 13.34 13.00 -21.67
N LYS A 154 14.17 13.14 -22.71
CA LYS A 154 13.90 12.64 -24.07
C LYS A 154 15.01 11.72 -24.52
N SER A 155 14.66 10.62 -25.13
CA SER A 155 15.54 9.79 -25.95
C SER A 155 15.12 9.90 -27.41
N THR A 156 16.08 9.77 -28.32
CA THR A 156 15.88 9.69 -29.77
C THR A 156 16.52 8.44 -30.39
N ASP A 157 16.91 7.50 -29.52
CA ASP A 157 17.58 6.25 -29.91
C ASP A 157 16.98 5.02 -29.21
N GLY A 158 15.70 5.14 -28.82
CA GLY A 158 14.93 4.07 -28.18
C GLY A 158 15.34 3.80 -26.73
N GLY A 159 15.82 4.83 -26.00
CA GLY A 159 16.16 4.77 -24.60
C GLY A 159 17.63 4.46 -24.30
N LYS A 160 18.51 4.37 -25.30
CA LYS A 160 19.94 4.12 -25.07
C LYS A 160 20.64 5.33 -24.47
N THR A 161 20.27 6.53 -24.91
CA THR A 161 20.75 7.79 -24.36
C THR A 161 19.60 8.73 -24.03
N TRP A 162 19.80 9.58 -23.03
CA TRP A 162 18.80 10.48 -22.51
C TRP A 162 19.32 11.91 -22.39
N THR A 163 18.48 12.87 -22.74
CA THR A 163 18.74 14.30 -22.57
C THR A 163 17.68 14.89 -21.67
N ASN A 164 18.08 15.57 -20.58
CA ASN A 164 17.15 16.36 -19.76
C ASN A 164 16.66 17.55 -20.58
N MET A 165 15.34 17.66 -20.73
CA MET A 165 14.68 18.68 -21.56
C MET A 165 14.10 19.82 -20.70
N GLY A 166 14.51 19.94 -19.43
CA GLY A 166 14.08 20.99 -18.53
C GLY A 166 12.92 20.62 -17.63
N LEU A 167 12.17 21.62 -17.16
CA LEU A 167 11.12 21.51 -16.15
C LEU A 167 11.62 20.95 -14.80
N ASN A 168 12.87 21.25 -14.44
CA ASN A 168 13.56 20.64 -13.29
C ASN A 168 12.91 20.92 -11.94
N LYS A 169 12.10 21.98 -11.81
CA LYS A 169 11.42 22.36 -10.57
C LYS A 169 9.99 21.82 -10.46
N THR A 170 9.58 20.96 -11.39
CA THR A 170 8.25 20.34 -11.36
C THR A 170 8.13 19.17 -10.38
N PHE A 171 9.23 18.61 -9.92
CA PHE A 171 9.38 17.56 -8.91
C PHE A 171 8.64 16.25 -9.19
N GLN A 172 7.38 16.30 -9.64
CA GLN A 172 6.56 15.12 -9.90
C GLN A 172 5.71 15.37 -11.16
N ILE A 173 5.85 14.45 -12.12
CA ILE A 173 5.11 14.47 -13.38
C ILE A 173 3.99 13.45 -13.32
N GLY A 174 2.75 13.89 -13.55
CA GLY A 174 1.56 13.03 -13.56
C GLY A 174 1.33 12.34 -14.88
N ARG A 175 1.61 13.05 -16.00
CA ARG A 175 1.36 12.54 -17.34
C ARG A 175 2.28 13.17 -18.36
N VAL A 176 2.69 12.38 -19.38
CA VAL A 176 3.36 12.83 -20.59
C VAL A 176 2.53 12.37 -21.80
N ALA A 177 1.98 13.29 -22.57
CA ALA A 177 1.19 12.99 -23.76
C ALA A 177 1.85 13.52 -25.03
N ILE A 178 2.25 12.60 -25.93
CA ILE A 178 2.83 12.94 -27.24
C ILE A 178 1.68 13.07 -28.23
N HIS A 179 1.64 14.16 -28.99
CA HIS A 179 0.66 14.30 -30.09
C HIS A 179 0.91 13.21 -31.16
N PRO A 180 -0.09 12.38 -31.49
CA PRO A 180 0.12 11.17 -32.31
C PRO A 180 0.61 11.45 -33.73
N GLU A 181 0.32 12.63 -34.30
CA GLU A 181 0.69 13.02 -35.65
C GLU A 181 1.89 14.01 -35.68
N LYS A 182 2.18 14.69 -34.56
CA LYS A 182 3.18 15.74 -34.45
C LYS A 182 4.14 15.42 -33.30
N PRO A 183 5.18 14.59 -33.51
CA PRO A 183 6.05 14.10 -32.42
C PRO A 183 6.77 15.19 -31.61
N ASP A 184 6.96 16.38 -32.21
CA ASP A 184 7.55 17.53 -31.54
C ASP A 184 6.55 18.28 -30.63
N VAL A 185 5.25 17.93 -30.69
CA VAL A 185 4.23 18.49 -29.79
C VAL A 185 4.01 17.52 -28.64
N VAL A 186 4.37 17.96 -27.42
CA VAL A 186 4.24 17.15 -26.21
C VAL A 186 3.63 17.97 -25.09
N TYR A 187 2.72 17.36 -24.35
CA TYR A 187 2.08 17.92 -23.17
C TYR A 187 2.62 17.22 -21.93
N VAL A 188 2.90 17.98 -20.86
CA VAL A 188 3.43 17.48 -19.59
C VAL A 188 2.61 18.02 -18.44
N GLY A 189 1.92 17.11 -17.75
CA GLY A 189 1.16 17.40 -16.53
C GLY A 189 2.10 17.42 -15.32
N ALA A 190 2.39 18.60 -14.79
CA ALA A 190 3.26 18.80 -13.65
C ALA A 190 2.45 18.92 -12.35
N LEU A 191 2.68 18.02 -11.41
CA LEU A 191 2.06 18.00 -10.09
C LEU A 191 2.77 18.88 -9.06
N GLY A 192 4.04 19.26 -9.33
CA GLY A 192 4.87 19.98 -8.38
C GLY A 192 5.29 19.15 -7.17
N ARG A 193 6.01 19.77 -6.24
CA ARG A 193 6.42 19.08 -5.02
C ARG A 193 5.21 18.74 -4.14
N LEU A 194 5.33 17.63 -3.42
CA LEU A 194 4.25 17.15 -2.55
C LEU A 194 4.13 17.97 -1.26
N TRP A 195 5.23 18.56 -0.78
CA TRP A 195 5.32 19.33 0.46
C TRP A 195 5.39 20.82 0.16
N GLY A 196 4.31 21.52 0.50
CA GLY A 196 4.19 22.96 0.32
C GLY A 196 3.85 23.42 -1.10
N PRO A 197 3.72 24.74 -1.30
CA PRO A 197 3.37 25.36 -2.58
C PRO A 197 4.51 25.23 -3.60
N ASN A 198 4.16 25.26 -4.89
CA ASN A 198 5.12 25.19 -5.99
C ASN A 198 4.55 25.87 -7.25
N GLU A 199 5.19 26.95 -7.67
CA GLU A 199 4.77 27.72 -8.85
C GLU A 199 4.94 26.98 -10.17
N ASP A 200 5.75 25.92 -10.20
CA ASP A 200 5.99 25.11 -11.41
C ASP A 200 4.95 24.01 -11.65
N ARG A 201 3.84 24.03 -10.92
CA ARG A 201 2.65 23.18 -11.17
C ARG A 201 1.94 23.64 -12.43
N GLY A 202 1.17 22.74 -13.06
CA GLY A 202 0.33 23.04 -14.21
C GLY A 202 0.55 22.14 -15.42
N LEU A 203 -0.01 22.53 -16.56
CA LEU A 203 0.17 21.86 -17.83
C LEU A 203 1.17 22.63 -18.67
N TYR A 204 2.19 21.94 -19.10
CA TYR A 204 3.21 22.48 -20.03
C TYR A 204 3.05 21.88 -21.41
N LYS A 205 3.37 22.67 -22.42
CA LYS A 205 3.38 22.27 -23.83
C LYS A 205 4.69 22.67 -24.49
N THR A 206 5.24 21.79 -25.30
CA THR A 206 6.27 22.11 -26.29
C THR A 206 5.74 21.90 -27.70
N THR A 207 6.26 22.63 -28.67
CA THR A 207 5.98 22.46 -30.11
C THR A 207 7.26 22.29 -30.95
N ASP A 208 8.39 22.19 -30.27
CA ASP A 208 9.72 22.09 -30.87
C ASP A 208 10.57 20.93 -30.31
N GLY A 209 9.87 19.90 -29.80
CA GLY A 209 10.51 18.71 -29.30
C GLY A 209 11.24 18.88 -27.97
N GLY A 210 10.77 19.84 -27.14
CA GLY A 210 11.24 20.06 -25.78
C GLY A 210 12.33 21.13 -25.63
N LYS A 211 12.68 21.86 -26.71
CA LYS A 211 13.67 22.94 -26.62
C LYS A 211 13.10 24.13 -25.84
N ASN A 212 11.81 24.41 -26.01
CA ASN A 212 11.09 25.45 -25.30
C ASN A 212 9.78 24.87 -24.72
N TRP A 213 9.38 25.38 -23.55
CA TRP A 213 8.16 24.99 -22.86
C TRP A 213 7.28 26.21 -22.55
N GLU A 214 5.99 26.09 -22.82
CA GLU A 214 4.96 27.04 -22.46
C GLU A 214 4.07 26.43 -21.38
N LYS A 215 3.81 27.15 -20.28
CA LYS A 215 2.82 26.76 -19.28
C LYS A 215 1.43 27.21 -19.76
N ILE A 216 0.65 26.29 -20.30
CA ILE A 216 -0.65 26.58 -20.97
C ILE A 216 -1.85 26.49 -20.04
N LEU A 217 -1.73 25.80 -18.89
CA LEU A 217 -2.76 25.81 -17.84
C LEU A 217 -2.09 25.92 -16.48
N TYR A 218 -2.49 26.93 -15.70
CA TYR A 218 -2.08 27.14 -14.32
C TYR A 218 -3.30 27.52 -13.49
N VAL A 219 -3.52 26.88 -12.37
CA VAL A 219 -4.62 27.16 -11.45
C VAL A 219 -4.11 27.96 -10.25
N ASP A 220 -3.27 27.34 -9.44
CA ASP A 220 -2.59 27.94 -8.29
C ASP A 220 -1.34 27.10 -7.90
N ASP A 221 -0.61 27.52 -6.88
CA ASP A 221 0.63 26.89 -6.42
C ASP A 221 0.43 25.60 -5.61
N LEU A 222 -0.81 25.19 -5.32
CA LEU A 222 -1.19 23.93 -4.69
C LEU A 222 -1.84 22.94 -5.66
N THR A 223 -2.21 23.40 -6.87
CA THR A 223 -2.95 22.63 -7.86
C THR A 223 -2.05 22.27 -9.05
N GLY A 224 -1.74 20.98 -9.23
CA GLY A 224 -1.03 20.47 -10.38
C GLY A 224 -1.93 19.72 -11.36
N VAL A 225 -1.34 19.20 -12.44
CA VAL A 225 -2.03 18.37 -13.44
C VAL A 225 -1.64 16.92 -13.23
N ILE A 226 -2.63 16.06 -12.98
CA ILE A 226 -2.43 14.63 -12.72
C ILE A 226 -2.66 13.76 -13.95
N ASP A 227 -3.57 14.16 -14.84
CA ASP A 227 -3.90 13.40 -16.04
C ASP A 227 -4.15 14.32 -17.24
N VAL A 228 -3.77 13.85 -18.44
CA VAL A 228 -3.93 14.54 -19.71
C VAL A 228 -4.27 13.49 -20.77
N GLU A 229 -5.46 13.56 -21.32
CA GLU A 229 -5.91 12.63 -22.35
C GLU A 229 -6.28 13.38 -23.63
N LEU A 230 -5.58 13.04 -24.72
CA LEU A 230 -5.88 13.56 -26.06
C LEU A 230 -6.99 12.73 -26.70
N ASN A 231 -7.95 13.41 -27.36
CA ASN A 231 -8.97 12.70 -28.13
C ASN A 231 -8.31 11.89 -29.26
N PRO A 232 -8.48 10.57 -29.29
CA PRO A 232 -7.77 9.70 -30.23
C PRO A 232 -8.13 9.91 -31.71
N LYS A 233 -9.22 10.65 -32.00
CA LYS A 233 -9.64 10.99 -33.38
C LYS A 233 -9.41 12.46 -33.74
N ASN A 234 -9.23 13.34 -32.74
CA ASN A 234 -8.92 14.75 -32.92
C ASN A 234 -7.97 15.20 -31.80
N PRO A 235 -6.64 15.02 -31.95
CA PRO A 235 -5.69 15.29 -30.86
C PRO A 235 -5.56 16.76 -30.43
N ASP A 236 -6.18 17.70 -31.15
CA ASP A 236 -6.32 19.08 -30.71
C ASP A 236 -7.45 19.25 -29.66
N GLU A 237 -8.31 18.24 -29.49
CA GLU A 237 -9.22 18.14 -28.35
C GLU A 237 -8.57 17.37 -27.21
N MET A 238 -8.68 17.86 -25.98
CA MET A 238 -8.14 17.19 -24.82
C MET A 238 -8.95 17.41 -23.57
N LEU A 239 -8.83 16.45 -22.63
CA LEU A 239 -9.27 16.57 -21.25
C LEU A 239 -8.07 16.58 -20.32
N VAL A 240 -8.09 17.47 -19.35
CA VAL A 240 -7.03 17.68 -18.38
C VAL A 240 -7.61 17.58 -16.97
N ALA A 241 -7.10 16.67 -16.17
CA ALA A 241 -7.46 16.54 -14.76
C ALA A 241 -6.47 17.30 -13.87
N THR A 242 -6.98 18.24 -13.07
CA THR A 242 -6.17 18.95 -12.07
C THR A 242 -6.37 18.35 -10.68
N TYR A 243 -5.35 18.45 -9.83
CA TYR A 243 -5.36 17.91 -8.48
C TYR A 243 -4.70 18.87 -7.48
N GLU A 244 -5.51 19.38 -6.55
CA GLU A 244 -5.07 20.24 -5.44
C GLU A 244 -4.67 19.35 -4.26
N ARG A 245 -3.35 19.31 -3.94
CA ARG A 245 -2.83 18.43 -2.92
C ARG A 245 -1.64 19.00 -2.16
N SER A 246 -1.50 18.65 -0.90
CA SER A 246 -0.32 18.96 -0.08
C SER A 246 -0.20 18.00 1.10
N ARG A 247 1.04 17.69 1.48
CA ARG A 247 1.36 17.00 2.74
C ARG A 247 1.95 17.97 3.74
N ASP A 248 1.70 17.71 5.02
CA ASP A 248 2.28 18.42 6.15
C ASP A 248 3.00 17.48 7.13
N LEU A 249 2.57 16.23 7.20
CA LEU A 249 3.11 15.22 8.10
C LEU A 249 3.68 14.03 7.32
N PHE A 250 4.80 13.48 7.82
CA PHE A 250 5.42 12.31 7.21
C PHE A 250 4.61 11.03 7.46
N ASP A 251 4.14 10.82 8.69
CA ASP A 251 3.51 9.56 9.12
C ASP A 251 2.01 9.46 8.80
N GLY A 252 1.42 10.47 8.17
CA GLY A 252 0.04 10.40 7.70
C GLY A 252 -0.10 9.45 6.51
N ASN A 253 -1.12 8.59 6.50
CA ASN A 253 -1.43 7.78 5.32
C ASN A 253 -1.88 8.67 4.15
N ASP A 254 -2.77 9.64 4.41
CA ASP A 254 -3.31 10.57 3.42
C ASP A 254 -2.59 11.93 3.46
N PRO A 255 -2.53 12.66 2.32
CA PRO A 255 -2.17 14.06 2.33
C PRO A 255 -3.14 14.85 3.24
N ILE A 256 -2.64 15.89 3.91
CA ILE A 256 -3.53 16.76 4.70
C ILE A 256 -4.54 17.49 3.81
N LYS A 257 -4.12 17.86 2.62
CA LYS A 257 -4.96 18.43 1.58
C LYS A 257 -5.06 17.47 0.43
N LYS A 258 -6.23 16.90 0.21
CA LYS A 258 -6.55 15.95 -0.85
C LYS A 258 -7.80 16.33 -1.66
N TYR A 259 -8.48 17.40 -1.26
CA TYR A 259 -9.61 17.99 -1.97
C TYR A 259 -9.43 19.49 -2.04
N GLY A 260 -9.77 20.09 -3.18
CA GLY A 260 -9.69 21.53 -3.32
C GLY A 260 -10.53 22.07 -4.47
N ALA A 261 -10.75 23.38 -4.45
CA ALA A 261 -11.48 24.11 -5.51
C ALA A 261 -10.69 24.11 -6.83
N GLY A 262 -9.36 23.95 -6.74
CA GLY A 262 -8.47 23.84 -7.89
C GLY A 262 -8.60 22.52 -8.64
N SER A 263 -9.03 21.44 -7.97
CA SER A 263 -9.25 20.14 -8.64
C SER A 263 -10.46 20.21 -9.59
N GLY A 264 -10.36 19.53 -10.74
CA GLY A 264 -11.44 19.48 -11.71
C GLY A 264 -11.00 18.95 -13.06
N ILE A 265 -11.95 18.88 -13.98
CA ILE A 265 -11.71 18.51 -15.38
C ILE A 265 -11.79 19.78 -16.22
N TYR A 266 -10.79 19.97 -17.07
CA TYR A 266 -10.73 21.05 -18.04
C TYR A 266 -10.76 20.47 -19.45
N TYR A 267 -11.50 21.10 -20.35
CA TYR A 267 -11.61 20.74 -21.76
C TYR A 267 -10.95 21.81 -22.62
N SER A 268 -10.19 21.40 -23.62
CA SER A 268 -9.69 22.27 -24.70
C SER A 268 -10.09 21.66 -26.06
N ALA A 269 -10.46 22.52 -27.01
CA ALA A 269 -10.78 22.12 -28.39
C ALA A 269 -9.75 22.63 -29.43
N ASP A 270 -8.67 23.29 -28.97
CA ASP A 270 -7.76 24.08 -29.82
C ASP A 270 -6.28 23.80 -29.54
N GLY A 271 -5.99 22.60 -29.07
CA GLY A 271 -4.63 22.17 -28.74
C GLY A 271 -4.05 22.86 -27.51
N GLY A 272 -4.90 23.25 -26.57
CA GLY A 272 -4.49 23.84 -25.29
C GLY A 272 -4.27 25.35 -25.35
N LYS A 273 -4.81 26.07 -26.33
CA LYS A 273 -4.78 27.53 -26.35
C LYS A 273 -5.80 28.13 -25.41
N THR A 274 -6.97 27.48 -25.27
CA THR A 274 -8.02 27.84 -24.34
C THR A 274 -8.51 26.63 -23.57
N PHE A 275 -8.97 26.86 -22.33
CA PHE A 275 -9.51 25.81 -21.46
C PHE A 275 -10.83 26.26 -20.84
N GLU A 276 -11.79 25.35 -20.80
CA GLU A 276 -13.05 25.46 -20.08
C GLU A 276 -13.09 24.48 -18.92
N LYS A 277 -13.38 24.93 -17.70
CA LYS A 277 -13.60 24.04 -16.57
C LYS A 277 -14.99 23.41 -16.64
N ILE A 278 -15.05 22.09 -16.75
CA ILE A 278 -16.30 21.32 -16.85
C ILE A 278 -16.96 21.20 -15.47
N SER A 279 -18.27 21.43 -15.43
CA SER A 279 -19.09 21.26 -14.22
C SER A 279 -20.35 20.42 -14.44
N ALA A 280 -20.81 20.28 -15.69
CA ALA A 280 -22.06 19.60 -16.02
C ALA A 280 -22.06 18.12 -15.61
N GLY A 281 -22.92 17.77 -14.63
CA GLY A 281 -23.09 16.42 -14.11
C GLY A 281 -21.97 15.94 -13.17
N LEU A 282 -20.96 16.78 -12.89
CA LEU A 282 -19.91 16.52 -11.91
C LEU A 282 -20.36 16.90 -10.49
N PRO A 283 -19.72 16.40 -9.42
CA PRO A 283 -19.99 16.87 -8.06
C PRO A 283 -19.77 18.38 -7.91
N THR A 284 -20.63 19.03 -7.17
CA THR A 284 -20.54 20.48 -6.88
C THR A 284 -19.63 20.80 -5.69
N CYS A 285 -19.31 19.80 -4.89
CA CYS A 285 -18.39 19.91 -3.78
C CYS A 285 -16.91 19.82 -4.26
N LYS A 286 -15.95 19.99 -3.34
CA LYS A 286 -14.53 19.94 -3.69
C LYS A 286 -14.14 18.56 -4.22
N LEU A 287 -13.37 18.56 -5.30
CA LEU A 287 -12.85 17.34 -5.92
C LEU A 287 -11.42 17.05 -5.44
N GLY A 288 -11.03 15.77 -5.52
CA GLY A 288 -9.69 15.28 -5.27
C GLY A 288 -9.01 14.82 -6.55
N ARG A 289 -8.40 13.63 -6.50
CA ARG A 289 -7.73 13.01 -7.65
C ARG A 289 -8.75 12.50 -8.66
N ILE A 290 -8.41 12.67 -9.95
CA ILE A 290 -9.24 12.27 -11.09
C ILE A 290 -8.36 11.53 -12.09
N GLY A 291 -8.86 10.42 -12.63
CA GLY A 291 -8.28 9.73 -13.80
C GLY A 291 -9.31 9.64 -14.90
N ILE A 292 -8.88 9.76 -16.14
CA ILE A 292 -9.74 9.82 -17.33
C ILE A 292 -9.25 8.81 -18.37
N ASP A 293 -10.18 8.27 -19.17
CA ASP A 293 -9.84 7.48 -20.36
C ASP A 293 -10.91 7.57 -21.45
N PHE A 294 -10.48 7.75 -22.70
CA PHE A 294 -11.34 7.77 -23.85
C PHE A 294 -11.60 6.37 -24.44
N PHE A 295 -12.83 6.07 -24.79
CA PHE A 295 -13.10 4.93 -25.65
C PHE A 295 -12.59 5.21 -27.08
N ARG A 296 -11.52 4.55 -27.52
CA ARG A 296 -10.79 4.89 -28.76
C ARG A 296 -11.61 4.77 -30.03
N LYS A 297 -12.56 3.81 -30.13
CA LYS A 297 -13.42 3.64 -31.30
C LYS A 297 -14.46 4.74 -31.45
N ASP A 298 -14.98 5.26 -30.34
CA ASP A 298 -15.91 6.39 -30.32
C ASP A 298 -15.61 7.31 -29.13
N PRO A 299 -14.78 8.34 -29.31
CA PRO A 299 -14.32 9.22 -28.24
C PRO A 299 -15.41 10.16 -27.71
N LYS A 300 -16.65 10.03 -28.15
CA LYS A 300 -17.79 10.60 -27.43
C LYS A 300 -17.97 9.95 -26.05
N PHE A 301 -17.65 8.65 -25.94
CA PHE A 301 -17.66 7.94 -24.68
C PHE A 301 -16.32 8.16 -23.96
N VAL A 302 -16.39 8.76 -22.79
CA VAL A 302 -15.26 9.00 -21.90
C VAL A 302 -15.62 8.51 -20.52
N TYR A 303 -14.68 7.86 -19.86
CA TYR A 303 -14.84 7.41 -18.48
C TYR A 303 -13.92 8.21 -17.56
N ALA A 304 -14.42 8.50 -16.36
CA ALA A 304 -13.60 9.12 -15.31
C ALA A 304 -13.86 8.47 -13.96
N VAL A 305 -12.81 8.30 -13.18
CA VAL A 305 -12.90 7.99 -11.76
C VAL A 305 -12.58 9.24 -10.96
N ILE A 306 -13.52 9.67 -10.13
CA ILE A 306 -13.49 11.00 -9.48
C ILE A 306 -13.55 10.85 -7.97
N GLU A 307 -12.58 11.44 -7.28
CA GLU A 307 -12.61 11.64 -5.84
C GLU A 307 -13.36 12.91 -5.49
N SER A 308 -14.23 12.88 -4.47
CA SER A 308 -14.90 14.05 -3.92
C SER A 308 -14.75 14.11 -2.38
N GLU A 309 -14.92 15.29 -1.79
CA GLU A 309 -14.85 15.43 -0.32
C GLU A 309 -16.01 14.73 0.41
N LYS A 310 -17.05 14.32 -0.32
CA LYS A 310 -18.19 13.53 0.21
C LYS A 310 -18.02 12.03 0.02
N ILE A 311 -16.91 11.58 -0.55
CA ILE A 311 -16.67 10.14 -0.82
C ILE A 311 -16.83 9.31 0.44
N ALA A 312 -17.45 8.14 0.33
CA ALA A 312 -17.74 7.21 1.40
C ALA A 312 -18.56 7.75 2.59
N LYS A 313 -19.03 8.98 2.53
CA LYS A 313 -19.92 9.54 3.56
C LYS A 313 -21.37 9.06 3.39
N GLU A 314 -22.13 9.12 4.46
CA GLU A 314 -23.58 8.87 4.42
C GLU A 314 -24.32 10.01 3.71
N PRO A 315 -25.44 9.67 3.02
CA PRO A 315 -26.38 10.68 2.55
C PRO A 315 -26.92 11.53 3.70
N GLU A 316 -27.16 12.81 3.43
CA GLU A 316 -27.70 13.76 4.43
C GLU A 316 -29.07 13.34 5.00
N ASN A 317 -29.85 12.59 4.22
CA ASN A 317 -31.14 12.02 4.60
C ASN A 317 -31.09 10.51 4.77
N ALA A 318 -29.98 9.99 5.33
CA ALA A 318 -29.81 8.57 5.58
C ALA A 318 -30.93 8.04 6.49
N PRO A 319 -31.60 6.94 6.13
CA PRO A 319 -32.64 6.34 6.92
C PRO A 319 -32.07 5.59 8.12
N GLU A 320 -32.84 5.58 9.20
CA GLU A 320 -32.56 4.76 10.39
C GLU A 320 -33.73 3.85 10.70
N ALA A 321 -33.50 2.54 10.66
CA ALA A 321 -34.54 1.57 10.96
C ALA A 321 -34.65 1.28 12.47
N GLY A 322 -33.60 1.59 13.25
CA GLY A 322 -33.60 1.37 14.70
C GLY A 322 -33.49 -0.11 15.07
N PHE A 323 -32.78 -0.94 14.27
CA PHE A 323 -32.50 -2.33 14.60
C PHE A 323 -31.11 -2.77 14.12
N ARG A 324 -30.62 -3.88 14.67
CA ARG A 324 -29.50 -4.65 14.14
C ARG A 324 -29.98 -6.04 13.74
N GLY A 325 -29.38 -6.62 12.72
CA GLY A 325 -29.75 -7.95 12.24
C GLY A 325 -28.53 -8.85 12.05
N GLU A 326 -28.68 -10.13 12.29
CA GLU A 326 -27.75 -11.20 11.94
C GLU A 326 -28.37 -12.13 10.89
N ASN A 327 -27.57 -13.01 10.29
CA ASN A 327 -28.09 -13.99 9.33
C ASN A 327 -28.91 -15.04 10.06
N ALA A 328 -30.05 -15.41 9.45
CA ALA A 328 -30.90 -16.56 9.87
C ALA A 328 -31.05 -17.51 8.67
N ASP A 329 -31.57 -18.71 8.90
CA ASP A 329 -31.76 -19.73 7.86
C ASP A 329 -32.68 -19.23 6.73
N ALA A 330 -33.59 -18.31 7.05
CA ALA A 330 -34.46 -17.67 6.06
C ALA A 330 -34.70 -16.22 6.43
N GLY A 331 -33.80 -15.30 5.97
CA GLY A 331 -33.96 -13.88 6.22
C GLY A 331 -32.91 -13.29 7.19
N ALA A 332 -33.27 -12.21 7.88
CA ALA A 332 -32.42 -11.51 8.83
C ALA A 332 -33.08 -11.45 10.21
N ARG A 333 -32.45 -12.05 11.20
CA ARG A 333 -32.94 -12.04 12.61
C ARG A 333 -32.56 -10.71 13.27
N LEU A 334 -33.52 -10.05 13.89
CA LEU A 334 -33.29 -8.83 14.66
C LEU A 334 -32.68 -9.18 16.04
N THR A 335 -31.47 -8.70 16.30
CA THR A 335 -30.70 -8.98 17.53
C THR A 335 -30.80 -7.84 18.53
N ASP A 336 -31.03 -6.61 18.06
CA ASP A 336 -31.13 -5.42 18.89
C ASP A 336 -32.15 -4.47 18.28
N ILE A 337 -32.99 -3.89 19.10
CA ILE A 337 -33.97 -2.88 18.72
C ILE A 337 -33.77 -1.64 19.58
N THR A 338 -33.54 -0.52 18.91
CA THR A 338 -33.30 0.76 19.54
C THR A 338 -34.58 1.24 20.21
N LYS A 339 -34.50 1.54 21.50
CA LYS A 339 -35.63 2.10 22.27
C LYS A 339 -36.08 3.42 21.64
N ASP A 340 -37.41 3.57 21.55
CA ASP A 340 -38.07 4.70 20.88
C ASP A 340 -37.70 4.86 19.38
N GLY A 341 -37.04 3.85 18.79
CA GLY A 341 -36.67 3.80 17.38
C GLY A 341 -37.82 3.45 16.43
N ALA A 342 -37.60 3.52 15.13
CA ALA A 342 -38.59 3.23 14.11
C ALA A 342 -39.14 1.81 14.19
N ALA A 343 -38.28 0.82 14.40
CA ALA A 343 -38.67 -0.58 14.49
C ALA A 343 -39.52 -0.88 15.75
N GLU A 344 -39.16 -0.34 16.91
CA GLU A 344 -39.95 -0.50 18.13
C GLU A 344 -41.34 0.12 17.99
N LYS A 345 -41.40 1.36 17.43
CA LYS A 345 -42.69 2.04 17.19
C LYS A 345 -43.58 1.30 16.21
N ALA A 346 -43.01 0.59 15.28
CA ALA A 346 -43.74 -0.28 14.35
C ALA A 346 -44.16 -1.63 14.97
N GLY A 347 -43.70 -1.97 16.18
CA GLY A 347 -44.04 -3.23 16.89
C GLY A 347 -43.16 -4.42 16.53
N LEU A 348 -42.02 -4.21 15.89
CA LEU A 348 -41.00 -5.25 15.71
C LEU A 348 -40.32 -5.55 17.05
N LYS A 349 -39.86 -6.77 17.20
CA LYS A 349 -39.24 -7.28 18.46
C LYS A 349 -37.88 -7.96 18.15
N THR A 350 -37.02 -7.95 19.16
CA THR A 350 -35.81 -8.78 19.14
C THR A 350 -36.20 -10.25 18.97
N GLY A 351 -35.53 -10.93 18.05
CA GLY A 351 -35.84 -12.32 17.67
C GLY A 351 -36.71 -12.44 16.41
N ASP A 352 -37.39 -11.38 15.96
CA ASP A 352 -38.14 -11.40 14.70
C ASP A 352 -37.16 -11.65 13.53
N ILE A 353 -37.58 -12.46 12.55
CA ILE A 353 -36.81 -12.74 11.35
C ILE A 353 -37.44 -11.99 10.18
N VAL A 354 -36.80 -10.93 9.70
CA VAL A 354 -37.29 -10.15 8.55
C VAL A 354 -37.12 -10.98 7.27
N LEU A 355 -38.25 -11.23 6.61
CA LEU A 355 -38.35 -12.00 5.36
C LEU A 355 -38.55 -11.10 4.15
N GLU A 356 -39.17 -9.93 4.34
CA GLU A 356 -39.42 -8.94 3.29
C GLU A 356 -39.33 -7.53 3.87
N PHE A 357 -38.73 -6.62 3.10
CA PHE A 357 -38.58 -5.20 3.45
C PHE A 357 -38.81 -4.34 2.23
N ALA A 358 -39.76 -3.38 2.34
CA ALA A 358 -40.14 -2.49 1.22
C ALA A 358 -40.49 -3.25 -0.08
N GLY A 359 -41.20 -4.38 0.04
CA GLY A 359 -41.63 -5.19 -1.10
C GLY A 359 -40.53 -6.08 -1.72
N LYS A 360 -39.37 -6.17 -1.09
CA LYS A 360 -38.25 -7.00 -1.57
C LYS A 360 -37.95 -8.13 -0.58
N PRO A 361 -37.76 -9.39 -1.06
CA PRO A 361 -37.38 -10.49 -0.21
C PRO A 361 -36.00 -10.26 0.40
N ILE A 362 -35.84 -10.66 1.66
CA ILE A 362 -34.61 -10.54 2.44
C ILE A 362 -34.11 -11.97 2.77
N LEU A 363 -32.92 -12.29 2.31
CA LEU A 363 -32.30 -13.60 2.52
C LEU A 363 -31.23 -13.58 3.63
N ASN A 364 -30.71 -12.40 3.98
CA ASN A 364 -29.66 -12.25 4.98
C ASN A 364 -29.62 -10.82 5.53
N SER A 365 -28.81 -10.59 6.57
CA SER A 365 -28.68 -9.28 7.23
C SER A 365 -28.02 -8.21 6.33
N GLN A 366 -27.17 -8.60 5.39
CA GLN A 366 -26.55 -7.68 4.45
C GLN A 366 -27.60 -7.13 3.47
N GLN A 367 -28.47 -7.98 2.96
CA GLN A 367 -29.59 -7.56 2.09
C GLN A 367 -30.57 -6.67 2.84
N LEU A 368 -30.87 -6.95 4.12
CA LEU A 368 -31.69 -6.09 4.96
C LEU A 368 -31.06 -4.70 5.11
N THR A 369 -29.77 -4.64 5.44
CA THR A 369 -29.03 -3.37 5.54
C THR A 369 -29.06 -2.59 4.22
N ALA A 370 -28.83 -3.27 3.11
CA ALA A 370 -28.89 -2.64 1.78
C ALA A 370 -30.32 -2.15 1.44
N ALA A 371 -31.35 -2.93 1.79
CA ALA A 371 -32.74 -2.52 1.58
C ALA A 371 -33.13 -1.28 2.38
N VAL A 372 -32.68 -1.19 3.64
CA VAL A 372 -32.85 0.04 4.45
C VAL A 372 -32.14 1.23 3.78
N ARG A 373 -30.88 1.07 3.39
CA ARG A 373 -30.09 2.16 2.80
C ARG A 373 -30.64 2.70 1.48
N ARG A 374 -31.46 1.92 0.78
CA ARG A 374 -32.15 2.35 -0.46
C ARG A 374 -33.34 3.25 -0.23
N GLN A 375 -33.81 3.35 1.01
CA GLN A 375 -34.92 4.23 1.41
C GLN A 375 -34.41 5.61 1.82
N LYS A 376 -35.30 6.52 2.08
CA LYS A 376 -35.03 7.83 2.67
C LYS A 376 -35.51 7.89 4.12
N ALA A 377 -34.97 8.80 4.90
CA ALA A 377 -35.57 9.16 6.17
C ALA A 377 -37.04 9.57 5.95
N GLU A 378 -37.91 9.17 6.86
CA GLU A 378 -39.37 9.44 6.86
C GLU A 378 -40.17 8.60 5.85
N ASP A 379 -39.53 7.74 5.04
CA ASP A 379 -40.25 6.79 4.19
C ASP A 379 -41.04 5.79 5.05
N LYS A 380 -42.28 5.50 4.59
CA LYS A 380 -43.14 4.43 5.13
C LYS A 380 -42.89 3.15 4.36
N VAL A 381 -42.38 2.14 5.04
CA VAL A 381 -42.05 0.85 4.46
C VAL A 381 -42.81 -0.28 5.10
N LYS A 382 -43.27 -1.24 4.30
CA LYS A 382 -43.84 -2.48 4.78
C LYS A 382 -42.75 -3.48 5.12
N VAL A 383 -42.85 -4.09 6.28
CA VAL A 383 -41.93 -5.10 6.76
C VAL A 383 -42.75 -6.36 7.10
N LYS A 384 -42.29 -7.50 6.55
CA LYS A 384 -42.85 -8.82 6.85
C LYS A 384 -41.81 -9.63 7.59
N ALA A 385 -42.13 -10.11 8.78
CA ALA A 385 -41.23 -10.85 9.64
C ALA A 385 -41.89 -12.09 10.22
N ALA A 386 -41.11 -13.14 10.47
CA ALA A 386 -41.52 -14.30 11.24
C ALA A 386 -41.23 -14.08 12.71
N ARG A 387 -42.22 -14.26 13.57
CA ARG A 387 -42.14 -14.24 15.05
C ARG A 387 -42.55 -15.61 15.60
N GLY A 388 -41.59 -16.51 15.74
CA GLY A 388 -41.86 -17.92 15.94
C GLY A 388 -42.54 -18.50 14.68
N GLU A 389 -43.72 -19.09 14.88
CA GLU A 389 -44.53 -19.65 13.77
C GLU A 389 -45.51 -18.63 13.15
N GLU A 390 -45.62 -17.42 13.68
CA GLU A 390 -46.51 -16.38 13.21
C GLU A 390 -45.82 -15.44 12.23
N ILE A 391 -46.54 -15.02 11.20
CA ILE A 391 -46.08 -13.97 10.29
C ILE A 391 -46.68 -12.62 10.72
N VAL A 392 -45.80 -11.67 10.99
CA VAL A 392 -46.13 -10.32 11.38
C VAL A 392 -45.85 -9.39 10.20
N GLU A 393 -46.87 -8.59 9.81
CA GLU A 393 -46.72 -7.51 8.82
C GLU A 393 -46.96 -6.17 9.48
N VAL A 394 -45.97 -5.26 9.38
CA VAL A 394 -46.02 -3.93 9.96
C VAL A 394 -45.68 -2.88 8.93
N GLU A 395 -46.26 -1.68 9.10
CA GLU A 395 -45.82 -0.48 8.39
C GLU A 395 -44.91 0.30 9.33
N MET A 396 -43.66 0.54 8.91
CA MET A 396 -42.63 1.22 9.67
C MET A 396 -42.28 2.56 9.00
N THR A 397 -42.30 3.66 9.74
CA THR A 397 -41.78 4.94 9.29
C THR A 397 -40.30 5.05 9.69
N LEU A 398 -39.40 5.11 8.72
CA LEU A 398 -37.99 5.21 8.96
C LEU A 398 -37.59 6.51 9.66
N GLY A 399 -36.72 6.41 10.65
CA GLY A 399 -36.13 7.58 11.28
C GLY A 399 -35.05 8.22 10.40
N LYS A 400 -34.60 9.40 10.80
CA LYS A 400 -33.42 10.05 10.22
C LYS A 400 -32.21 9.68 11.06
N LYS A 401 -31.22 9.10 10.44
CA LYS A 401 -29.95 8.76 11.11
C LYS A 401 -29.28 10.05 11.56
N GLN A 402 -28.96 10.17 12.84
CA GLN A 402 -28.15 11.27 13.32
C GLN A 402 -26.73 11.10 12.85
N ALA A 403 -26.12 12.16 12.33
CA ALA A 403 -24.71 12.17 11.90
C ALA A 403 -23.82 11.77 13.10
N GLY A 404 -23.49 10.49 13.17
CA GLY A 404 -22.61 9.96 14.21
C GLY A 404 -21.17 10.32 13.91
N ARG A 405 -20.36 10.52 14.95
CA ARG A 405 -18.90 10.48 14.85
C ARG A 405 -18.49 9.02 14.63
N GLY A 406 -18.64 8.50 13.43
CA GLY A 406 -18.38 7.12 13.13
C GLY A 406 -17.78 6.89 11.75
N GLN A 407 -17.36 5.68 11.50
CA GLN A 407 -16.84 5.24 10.20
C GLN A 407 -17.90 5.49 9.11
N SER A 408 -17.45 5.99 7.97
CA SER A 408 -18.31 6.18 6.81
C SER A 408 -18.86 4.82 6.34
N PRO A 409 -20.20 4.63 6.27
CA PRO A 409 -20.79 3.30 6.04
C PRO A 409 -20.60 2.79 4.62
N PHE A 410 -20.18 3.65 3.71
CA PHE A 410 -19.92 3.33 2.30
C PHE A 410 -18.44 3.17 1.99
N THR A 411 -17.60 3.09 3.04
CA THR A 411 -16.15 2.95 2.91
C THR A 411 -15.77 1.59 2.36
N GLY A 412 -14.93 1.60 1.35
CA GLY A 412 -14.18 0.43 0.88
C GLY A 412 -12.81 0.32 1.57
N THR A 413 -11.90 -0.40 0.96
CA THR A 413 -10.54 -0.55 1.45
C THR A 413 -9.82 0.81 1.49
N LEU A 414 -9.13 1.10 2.59
CA LEU A 414 -8.29 2.30 2.79
C LEU A 414 -9.03 3.63 2.54
N GLY A 415 -10.29 3.73 2.98
CA GLY A 415 -11.06 4.98 2.92
C GLY A 415 -11.63 5.31 1.53
N GLY A 416 -11.50 4.40 0.57
CA GLY A 416 -12.17 4.48 -0.70
C GLY A 416 -13.66 4.16 -0.60
N GLN A 417 -14.35 4.22 -1.72
CA GLN A 417 -15.78 3.90 -1.80
C GLN A 417 -15.97 2.51 -2.42
N ALA A 418 -16.83 1.70 -1.81
CA ALA A 418 -17.15 0.36 -2.30
C ALA A 418 -17.94 0.43 -3.61
N GLU A 419 -17.83 -0.64 -4.40
CA GLU A 419 -18.53 -0.82 -5.65
C GLU A 419 -20.03 -1.06 -5.46
N ASN A 420 -20.81 -0.73 -6.49
CA ASN A 420 -22.24 -1.08 -6.66
C ASN A 420 -23.17 -0.57 -5.53
N LEU A 421 -22.83 0.57 -4.91
CA LEU A 421 -23.62 1.17 -3.83
C LEU A 421 -24.33 2.47 -4.24
N GLN A 422 -24.27 2.86 -5.52
CA GLN A 422 -24.78 4.14 -6.00
C GLN A 422 -26.28 4.34 -5.74
N ASP A 423 -27.08 3.27 -5.76
CA ASP A 423 -28.50 3.29 -5.46
C ASP A 423 -28.82 3.43 -3.97
N GLN A 424 -27.82 3.34 -3.11
CA GLN A 424 -27.94 3.46 -1.66
C GLN A 424 -27.52 4.86 -1.15
N GLN A 425 -27.08 5.75 -2.04
CA GLN A 425 -26.53 7.07 -1.69
C GLN A 425 -27.54 8.22 -1.89
N GLY A 426 -28.79 7.89 -2.20
CA GLY A 426 -29.89 8.87 -2.31
C GLY A 426 -29.86 9.67 -3.61
N GLU A 427 -30.72 10.71 -3.67
CA GLU A 427 -30.95 11.51 -4.89
C GLU A 427 -29.70 12.28 -5.35
N ASN A 428 -28.88 12.73 -4.42
CA ASN A 428 -27.64 13.46 -4.69
C ASN A 428 -26.43 12.52 -4.79
N GLY A 429 -26.64 11.28 -5.24
CA GLY A 429 -25.59 10.28 -5.35
C GLY A 429 -24.37 10.71 -6.17
N ASN A 430 -24.56 11.59 -7.15
CA ASN A 430 -23.49 12.17 -7.96
C ASN A 430 -22.45 12.96 -7.13
N GLU A 431 -22.81 13.50 -5.96
CA GLU A 431 -21.89 14.25 -5.11
C GLU A 431 -20.82 13.39 -4.43
N TYR A 432 -21.01 12.07 -4.35
CA TYR A 432 -20.16 11.18 -3.55
C TYR A 432 -18.96 10.61 -4.31
N GLY A 433 -18.66 11.11 -5.52
CA GLY A 433 -17.59 10.56 -6.34
C GLY A 433 -17.87 9.14 -6.85
N GLY A 434 -16.90 8.51 -7.49
CA GLY A 434 -17.02 7.19 -8.11
C GLY A 434 -16.69 7.22 -9.60
N ILE A 435 -17.35 6.36 -10.39
CA ILE A 435 -17.17 6.27 -11.85
C ILE A 435 -18.23 7.09 -12.55
N TYR A 436 -17.76 7.92 -13.47
CA TYR A 436 -18.58 8.78 -14.32
C TYR A 436 -18.34 8.42 -15.78
N MET A 437 -19.35 8.59 -16.60
CA MET A 437 -19.30 8.42 -18.06
C MET A 437 -19.83 9.67 -18.74
N SER A 438 -19.10 10.15 -19.73
CA SER A 438 -19.58 11.13 -20.72
C SER A 438 -20.00 10.44 -22.01
N LYS A 439 -20.95 11.03 -22.72
CA LYS A 439 -21.43 10.61 -24.05
C LYS A 439 -21.25 11.69 -25.12
N ASP A 440 -20.58 12.78 -24.75
CA ASP A 440 -20.38 13.98 -25.58
C ASP A 440 -18.92 14.49 -25.59
N GLY A 441 -17.96 13.57 -25.34
CA GLY A 441 -16.53 13.88 -25.38
C GLY A 441 -16.02 14.62 -24.14
N GLY A 442 -16.66 14.41 -23.00
CA GLY A 442 -16.21 14.97 -21.73
C GLY A 442 -16.85 16.32 -21.35
N LYS A 443 -17.84 16.79 -22.10
CA LYS A 443 -18.49 18.08 -21.86
C LYS A 443 -19.58 18.00 -20.78
N SER A 444 -20.23 16.82 -20.64
CA SER A 444 -21.15 16.53 -19.55
C SER A 444 -20.98 15.09 -19.06
N TRP A 445 -21.34 14.84 -17.81
CA TRP A 445 -21.05 13.60 -17.12
C TRP A 445 -22.25 13.04 -16.37
N GLU A 446 -22.32 11.72 -16.31
CA GLU A 446 -23.29 10.96 -15.55
C GLU A 446 -22.54 9.98 -14.64
N ARG A 447 -22.84 10.00 -13.34
CA ARG A 447 -22.30 9.00 -12.43
C ARG A 447 -22.96 7.65 -12.66
N ILE A 448 -22.16 6.62 -12.95
CA ILE A 448 -22.65 5.28 -13.28
C ILE A 448 -22.35 4.24 -12.21
N ASN A 449 -21.35 4.46 -11.34
CA ASN A 449 -21.01 3.56 -10.25
C ASN A 449 -20.37 4.30 -9.07
N SER A 450 -20.48 3.73 -7.88
CA SER A 450 -19.90 4.28 -6.64
C SER A 450 -18.43 3.96 -6.46
N LEU A 451 -17.86 3.03 -7.24
CA LEU A 451 -16.50 2.53 -7.05
C LEU A 451 -15.45 3.65 -7.14
N ASN A 452 -14.63 3.79 -6.10
CA ASN A 452 -13.35 4.50 -6.15
C ASN A 452 -12.44 3.96 -5.02
N PRO A 453 -11.58 2.98 -5.31
CA PRO A 453 -10.73 2.35 -4.31
C PRO A 453 -9.55 3.27 -3.96
N ARG A 454 -9.35 3.61 -2.69
CA ARG A 454 -8.26 4.47 -2.18
C ARG A 454 -7.98 5.68 -3.08
N PRO A 455 -8.93 6.62 -3.19
CA PRO A 455 -9.00 7.57 -4.31
C PRO A 455 -7.79 8.47 -4.46
N MET A 456 -7.25 9.02 -3.37
CA MET A 456 -6.08 9.91 -3.42
C MET A 456 -4.83 9.22 -4.04
N TYR A 457 -4.79 7.88 -3.99
CA TYR A 457 -3.61 7.12 -4.35
C TYR A 457 -3.67 6.52 -5.75
N TYR A 458 -4.81 5.93 -6.14
CA TYR A 458 -4.98 5.31 -7.46
C TYR A 458 -5.72 6.22 -8.44
N SER A 459 -7.03 6.33 -8.33
CA SER A 459 -7.93 7.05 -9.25
C SER A 459 -7.54 6.88 -10.71
N GLN A 460 -7.44 5.61 -11.17
CA GLN A 460 -7.17 5.27 -12.56
C GLN A 460 -8.25 4.36 -13.12
N VAL A 461 -8.75 4.71 -14.29
CA VAL A 461 -9.72 3.95 -15.09
C VAL A 461 -9.11 3.63 -16.44
N ARG A 462 -9.42 2.45 -16.99
CA ARG A 462 -9.08 2.07 -18.36
C ARG A 462 -10.31 1.46 -19.02
N VAL A 463 -10.59 1.89 -20.24
CA VAL A 463 -11.62 1.29 -21.08
C VAL A 463 -10.96 0.46 -22.18
N ASP A 464 -11.46 -0.75 -22.41
CA ASP A 464 -10.95 -1.59 -23.50
C ASP A 464 -11.09 -0.83 -24.84
N PRO A 465 -9.99 -0.57 -25.55
CA PRO A 465 -10.03 0.20 -26.79
C PRO A 465 -10.93 -0.40 -27.88
N SER A 466 -11.20 -1.71 -27.78
CA SER A 466 -11.99 -2.47 -28.74
C SER A 466 -13.46 -2.63 -28.33
N ASP A 467 -13.78 -2.54 -27.02
CA ASP A 467 -15.12 -2.81 -26.49
C ASP A 467 -15.42 -1.95 -25.26
N LYS A 468 -16.27 -0.93 -25.41
CA LYS A 468 -16.64 0.02 -24.34
C LYS A 468 -17.32 -0.62 -23.12
N ASP A 469 -17.84 -1.85 -23.25
CA ASP A 469 -18.52 -2.53 -22.16
C ASP A 469 -17.51 -3.13 -21.14
N PHE A 470 -16.24 -3.28 -21.53
CA PHE A 470 -15.16 -3.64 -20.61
C PHE A 470 -14.47 -2.39 -20.06
N VAL A 471 -14.67 -2.15 -18.78
CA VAL A 471 -14.04 -1.03 -18.04
C VAL A 471 -13.31 -1.58 -16.83
N TYR A 472 -12.09 -1.10 -16.61
CA TYR A 472 -11.21 -1.52 -15.51
C TYR A 472 -10.91 -0.35 -14.59
N VAL A 473 -10.90 -0.60 -13.29
CA VAL A 473 -10.51 0.39 -12.28
C VAL A 473 -9.38 -0.19 -11.45
N LEU A 474 -8.29 0.55 -11.41
CA LEU A 474 -7.08 0.17 -10.70
C LEU A 474 -7.16 0.63 -9.25
N GLY A 475 -6.80 -0.25 -8.34
CA GLY A 475 -6.84 -0.01 -6.91
C GLY A 475 -5.98 -1.02 -6.16
N THR A 476 -6.24 -1.22 -4.87
CA THR A 476 -5.65 -2.32 -4.11
C THR A 476 -6.04 -3.65 -4.75
N SER A 477 -7.30 -3.80 -5.17
CA SER A 477 -7.74 -4.85 -6.07
C SER A 477 -7.90 -4.29 -7.49
N LEU A 478 -7.84 -5.16 -8.49
CA LEU A 478 -8.20 -4.85 -9.86
C LEU A 478 -9.70 -5.10 -10.06
N TYR A 479 -10.43 -4.08 -10.47
CA TYR A 479 -11.87 -4.16 -10.68
C TYR A 479 -12.19 -4.21 -12.17
N LYS A 480 -13.15 -5.05 -12.55
CA LYS A 480 -13.60 -5.23 -13.94
C LYS A 480 -15.12 -5.07 -14.05
N SER A 481 -15.55 -4.31 -15.06
CA SER A 481 -16.92 -4.25 -15.55
C SER A 481 -17.02 -4.94 -16.90
N LYS A 482 -18.21 -5.48 -17.20
CA LYS A 482 -18.59 -6.08 -18.50
C LYS A 482 -19.87 -5.45 -19.08
N ASP A 483 -20.33 -4.36 -18.49
CA ASP A 483 -21.59 -3.69 -18.81
C ASP A 483 -21.44 -2.15 -18.92
N GLY A 484 -20.26 -1.70 -19.35
CA GLY A 484 -19.95 -0.29 -19.53
C GLY A 484 -19.80 0.50 -18.23
N GLY A 485 -19.30 -0.14 -17.18
CA GLY A 485 -19.04 0.53 -15.89
C GLY A 485 -20.25 0.59 -14.96
N LYS A 486 -21.37 -0.05 -15.28
CA LYS A 486 -22.55 -0.05 -14.41
C LYS A 486 -22.39 -0.94 -13.19
N THR A 487 -21.76 -2.12 -13.38
CA THR A 487 -21.41 -3.01 -12.27
C THR A 487 -19.95 -3.40 -12.35
N PHE A 488 -19.33 -3.58 -11.17
CA PHE A 488 -17.95 -4.00 -11.05
C PHE A 488 -17.82 -5.22 -10.15
N THR A 489 -16.85 -6.07 -10.47
CA THR A 489 -16.36 -7.16 -9.62
C THR A 489 -14.87 -6.97 -9.35
N ALA A 490 -14.42 -7.28 -8.13
CA ALA A 490 -13.01 -7.28 -7.79
C ALA A 490 -12.40 -8.60 -8.30
N ASP A 491 -11.56 -8.50 -9.31
CA ASP A 491 -10.79 -9.62 -9.83
C ASP A 491 -9.31 -9.45 -9.43
N GLY A 492 -8.56 -10.54 -9.30
CA GLY A 492 -7.11 -10.49 -9.20
C GLY A 492 -6.51 -10.74 -7.82
N VAL A 493 -7.26 -10.64 -6.71
CA VAL A 493 -6.74 -11.02 -5.38
C VAL A 493 -6.62 -12.55 -5.24
N THR A 494 -7.42 -13.28 -6.00
CA THR A 494 -7.44 -14.75 -6.02
C THR A 494 -6.54 -15.36 -7.09
N ASP A 495 -6.05 -14.56 -8.04
CA ASP A 495 -5.41 -15.05 -9.27
C ASP A 495 -3.89 -14.95 -9.24
N GLY A 496 -3.29 -14.79 -8.07
CA GLY A 496 -1.84 -14.81 -7.87
C GLY A 496 -1.10 -13.53 -8.30
N ILE A 497 -1.81 -12.44 -8.64
CA ILE A 497 -1.18 -11.15 -8.89
C ILE A 497 -0.97 -10.36 -7.60
N HIS A 498 0.09 -9.56 -7.55
CA HIS A 498 0.33 -8.64 -6.45
C HIS A 498 -0.74 -7.55 -6.43
N VAL A 499 -1.12 -7.08 -5.26
CA VAL A 499 -2.06 -5.97 -5.09
C VAL A 499 -1.46 -4.62 -5.49
N ASP A 500 -2.25 -3.55 -5.37
CA ASP A 500 -1.83 -2.16 -5.56
C ASP A 500 -1.44 -1.83 -7.02
N HIS A 501 -2.48 -1.76 -7.88
CA HIS A 501 -2.33 -1.57 -9.32
C HIS A 501 -2.23 -0.10 -9.71
N HIS A 502 -1.20 0.25 -10.50
CA HIS A 502 -0.90 1.64 -10.87
C HIS A 502 -0.93 1.91 -12.38
N ALA A 503 -0.66 0.91 -13.20
CA ALA A 503 -0.58 1.09 -14.64
C ALA A 503 -1.20 -0.10 -15.37
N MET A 504 -1.93 0.15 -16.46
CA MET A 504 -2.47 -0.88 -17.33
C MET A 504 -2.47 -0.39 -18.78
N TRP A 505 -1.99 -1.24 -19.64
CA TRP A 505 -2.18 -1.11 -21.07
C TRP A 505 -3.03 -2.27 -21.61
N ILE A 506 -3.89 -2.00 -22.60
CA ILE A 506 -4.76 -2.97 -23.24
C ILE A 506 -4.50 -2.88 -24.75
N ASP A 507 -4.24 -4.01 -25.39
CA ASP A 507 -3.97 -4.06 -26.83
C ASP A 507 -5.21 -3.59 -27.61
N PRO A 508 -5.12 -2.51 -28.42
CA PRO A 508 -6.24 -1.99 -29.16
C PRO A 508 -6.75 -2.93 -30.28
N ARG A 509 -5.97 -3.96 -30.61
CA ARG A 509 -6.32 -4.98 -31.62
C ARG A 509 -6.99 -6.18 -30.98
N ASP A 510 -6.64 -6.51 -29.72
CA ASP A 510 -7.16 -7.65 -28.97
C ASP A 510 -7.20 -7.34 -27.47
N GLY A 511 -8.37 -6.96 -26.96
CA GLY A 511 -8.55 -6.64 -25.54
C GLY A 511 -8.31 -7.78 -24.55
N ARG A 512 -7.93 -8.99 -25.02
CA ARG A 512 -7.48 -10.10 -24.16
C ARG A 512 -6.01 -9.96 -23.77
N HIS A 513 -5.20 -9.29 -24.59
CA HIS A 513 -3.81 -9.01 -24.32
C HIS A 513 -3.69 -7.72 -23.50
N MET A 514 -3.16 -7.82 -22.29
CA MET A 514 -2.99 -6.70 -21.38
C MET A 514 -1.64 -6.78 -20.68
N VAL A 515 -1.05 -5.63 -20.37
CA VAL A 515 0.12 -5.47 -19.50
C VAL A 515 -0.30 -4.67 -18.28
N LEU A 516 -0.01 -5.19 -17.09
CA LEU A 516 -0.38 -4.61 -15.80
C LEU A 516 0.88 -4.32 -14.98
N GLY A 517 0.97 -3.11 -14.42
CA GLY A 517 1.99 -2.72 -13.45
C GLY A 517 1.39 -2.50 -12.07
N ASN A 518 2.01 -3.10 -11.05
CA ASN A 518 1.61 -2.97 -9.66
C ASN A 518 2.83 -2.90 -8.72
N ASP A 519 2.62 -2.97 -7.40
CA ASP A 519 3.72 -2.90 -6.41
C ASP A 519 4.60 -4.15 -6.39
N GLY A 520 4.19 -5.24 -7.03
CA GLY A 520 4.99 -6.48 -7.21
C GLY A 520 5.69 -6.59 -8.57
N GLY A 521 5.52 -5.62 -9.48
CA GLY A 521 6.18 -5.62 -10.79
C GLY A 521 5.22 -5.61 -11.96
N VAL A 522 5.56 -6.37 -13.02
CA VAL A 522 4.81 -6.43 -14.27
C VAL A 522 4.16 -7.79 -14.45
N TYR A 523 2.92 -7.77 -14.88
CA TYR A 523 2.13 -8.95 -15.21
C TYR A 523 1.56 -8.81 -16.61
N VAL A 524 1.50 -9.91 -17.35
CA VAL A 524 0.91 -9.95 -18.71
C VAL A 524 -0.19 -11.01 -18.76
N THR A 525 -1.29 -10.70 -19.40
CA THR A 525 -2.37 -11.66 -19.70
C THR A 525 -2.68 -11.68 -21.19
N TRP A 526 -3.05 -12.85 -21.70
CA TRP A 526 -3.47 -13.09 -23.08
C TRP A 526 -4.92 -13.54 -23.20
N ASP A 527 -5.62 -13.60 -22.07
CA ASP A 527 -6.97 -14.17 -21.98
C ASP A 527 -7.93 -13.30 -21.16
N ARG A 528 -7.65 -11.98 -21.09
CA ARG A 528 -8.48 -10.99 -20.40
C ARG A 528 -8.64 -11.29 -18.92
N MET A 529 -7.49 -11.49 -18.24
CA MET A 529 -7.38 -11.69 -16.79
C MET A 529 -7.85 -13.07 -16.29
N LEU A 530 -7.95 -14.09 -17.13
CA LEU A 530 -8.19 -15.45 -16.65
C LEU A 530 -6.91 -16.07 -16.10
N ASN A 531 -5.76 -15.78 -16.74
CA ASN A 531 -4.44 -16.16 -16.27
C ASN A 531 -3.47 -14.98 -16.41
N TRP A 532 -2.44 -14.96 -15.57
CA TRP A 532 -1.41 -13.94 -15.59
C TRP A 532 -0.02 -14.54 -15.58
N ASP A 533 0.88 -14.01 -16.39
CA ASP A 533 2.30 -14.27 -16.37
C ASP A 533 3.02 -13.18 -15.60
N HIS A 534 3.68 -13.52 -14.48
CA HIS A 534 4.47 -12.60 -13.70
C HIS A 534 5.90 -12.50 -14.24
N HIS A 535 6.31 -11.33 -14.71
CA HIS A 535 7.68 -11.05 -15.13
C HIS A 535 8.55 -10.68 -13.91
N ASN A 536 9.20 -11.66 -13.31
CA ASN A 536 9.97 -11.53 -12.07
C ASN A 536 11.50 -11.65 -12.26
N GLN A 537 12.02 -11.24 -13.41
CA GLN A 537 13.43 -11.36 -13.75
C GLN A 537 14.23 -10.05 -13.68
N PHE A 538 13.69 -8.98 -13.15
CA PHE A 538 14.38 -7.69 -13.02
C PHE A 538 14.39 -7.17 -11.59
N ALA A 539 15.53 -6.64 -11.17
CA ALA A 539 15.77 -6.21 -9.80
C ALA A 539 15.54 -4.70 -9.65
N ILE A 540 14.34 -4.30 -9.28
CA ILE A 540 13.94 -2.91 -9.00
C ILE A 540 13.25 -2.76 -7.65
N GLY A 541 13.50 -3.68 -6.72
CA GLY A 541 12.91 -3.66 -5.37
C GLY A 541 13.27 -2.39 -4.61
N GLN A 542 12.28 -1.80 -3.92
CA GLN A 542 12.43 -0.57 -3.17
C GLN A 542 12.84 -0.88 -1.72
N PHE A 543 14.15 -0.89 -1.45
CA PHE A 543 14.67 -1.13 -0.11
C PHE A 543 14.45 0.07 0.82
N TYR A 544 13.92 -0.19 2.03
CA TYR A 544 13.93 0.78 3.12
C TYR A 544 15.25 0.79 3.88
N HIS A 545 15.81 -0.38 4.15
CA HIS A 545 17.08 -0.56 4.86
C HIS A 545 17.86 -1.72 4.30
N VAL A 546 19.19 -1.68 4.48
CA VAL A 546 20.12 -2.74 4.10
C VAL A 546 20.94 -3.14 5.32
N GLY A 547 21.06 -4.44 5.57
CA GLY A 547 21.92 -5.04 6.57
C GLY A 547 22.89 -6.03 5.94
N ILE A 548 23.95 -6.37 6.63
CA ILE A 548 24.92 -7.39 6.21
C ILE A 548 25.23 -8.31 7.39
N ASP A 549 25.64 -9.53 7.11
CA ASP A 549 26.15 -10.44 8.13
C ASP A 549 27.70 -10.34 8.29
N THR A 550 28.24 -11.07 9.25
CA THR A 550 29.65 -11.02 9.62
C THR A 550 30.52 -12.09 8.94
N ARG A 551 29.99 -12.84 7.96
CA ARG A 551 30.74 -13.86 7.21
C ARG A 551 31.78 -13.21 6.32
N ARG A 552 32.83 -13.95 5.98
CA ARG A 552 33.81 -13.51 4.98
C ARG A 552 33.15 -13.24 3.63
N ASP A 553 32.33 -14.20 3.16
CA ASP A 553 31.47 -14.06 2.00
C ASP A 553 30.09 -13.64 2.50
N TYR A 554 30.00 -12.38 2.96
CA TYR A 554 28.81 -11.85 3.61
C TYR A 554 27.59 -11.91 2.72
N LYS A 555 26.44 -12.05 3.36
CA LYS A 555 25.14 -11.91 2.74
C LYS A 555 24.58 -10.50 2.99
N VAL A 556 23.76 -10.07 2.08
CA VAL A 556 23.03 -8.80 2.14
C VAL A 556 21.58 -9.09 2.51
N TYR A 557 21.03 -8.33 3.42
CA TYR A 557 19.66 -8.44 3.89
C TYR A 557 18.99 -7.07 3.79
N GLY A 558 17.67 -7.06 3.60
CA GLY A 558 16.92 -5.81 3.63
C GLY A 558 15.43 -6.02 3.51
N GLY A 559 14.70 -5.03 4.00
CA GLY A 559 13.26 -4.96 3.85
C GLY A 559 12.88 -4.07 2.69
N LEU A 560 11.89 -4.51 1.92
CA LEU A 560 11.36 -3.83 0.75
C LEU A 560 9.96 -3.31 1.03
N GLN A 561 9.65 -2.15 0.49
CA GLN A 561 8.29 -1.65 0.49
C GLN A 561 7.38 -2.65 -0.24
N ASP A 562 6.28 -3.02 0.41
CA ASP A 562 5.22 -3.92 -0.07
C ASP A 562 5.66 -5.38 -0.37
N ASN A 563 6.97 -5.70 -0.33
CA ASN A 563 7.53 -6.95 -0.83
C ASN A 563 8.34 -7.75 0.21
N GLY A 564 8.12 -7.50 1.51
CA GLY A 564 8.73 -8.26 2.59
C GLY A 564 10.22 -7.99 2.81
N SER A 565 10.85 -8.84 3.60
CA SER A 565 12.29 -8.79 3.90
C SER A 565 13.01 -9.99 3.28
N TRP A 566 14.17 -9.74 2.67
CA TRP A 566 14.91 -10.73 1.90
C TRP A 566 16.37 -10.79 2.31
N GLY A 567 17.00 -11.95 2.07
CA GLY A 567 18.43 -12.16 2.25
C GLY A 567 19.02 -12.89 1.05
N GLY A 568 20.25 -12.53 0.67
CA GLY A 568 20.94 -13.16 -0.45
C GLY A 568 22.44 -12.88 -0.43
N PRO A 569 23.23 -13.60 -1.26
CA PRO A 569 24.68 -13.46 -1.28
C PRO A 569 25.11 -12.17 -1.98
N ASN A 570 26.22 -11.57 -1.53
CA ASN A 570 26.84 -10.45 -2.23
C ASN A 570 27.47 -10.86 -3.57
N ARG A 571 27.82 -12.15 -3.71
CA ARG A 571 28.39 -12.77 -4.91
C ARG A 571 28.03 -14.26 -4.98
N SER A 572 28.07 -14.82 -6.16
CA SER A 572 27.95 -16.27 -6.38
C SER A 572 29.18 -16.78 -7.12
N GLY A 573 29.35 -18.10 -7.20
CA GLY A 573 30.39 -18.75 -8.03
C GLY A 573 30.07 -18.74 -9.53
N ARG A 574 28.95 -18.11 -9.94
CA ARG A 574 28.53 -17.98 -11.34
C ARG A 574 29.12 -16.71 -11.95
N GLU A 575 29.45 -16.73 -13.24
CA GLU A 575 29.96 -15.56 -13.97
C GLU A 575 28.96 -14.39 -13.94
N ASN A 576 27.67 -14.67 -14.03
CA ASN A 576 26.59 -13.68 -14.05
C ASN A 576 26.14 -13.18 -12.66
N GLY A 577 26.83 -13.60 -11.59
CA GLY A 577 26.50 -13.19 -10.22
C GLY A 577 25.30 -13.92 -9.60
N PRO A 578 24.70 -13.38 -8.53
CA PRO A 578 23.53 -13.93 -7.88
C PRO A 578 22.31 -13.98 -8.80
N VAL A 579 21.49 -15.02 -8.66
CA VAL A 579 20.21 -15.21 -9.37
C VAL A 579 19.06 -15.29 -8.37
N ASN A 580 17.81 -15.27 -8.82
CA ASN A 580 16.63 -15.28 -7.96
C ASN A 580 16.63 -16.41 -6.93
N THR A 581 17.06 -17.59 -7.29
CA THR A 581 17.12 -18.78 -6.39
C THR A 581 18.16 -18.64 -5.28
N ASP A 582 19.07 -17.68 -5.35
CA ASP A 582 20.04 -17.41 -4.28
C ASP A 582 19.45 -16.51 -3.18
N TRP A 583 18.30 -15.88 -3.46
CA TRP A 583 17.57 -15.02 -2.54
C TRP A 583 16.44 -15.78 -1.85
N TYR A 584 16.22 -15.50 -0.58
CA TYR A 584 15.16 -16.11 0.22
C TYR A 584 14.45 -15.07 1.08
N ASN A 585 13.14 -15.25 1.23
CA ASN A 585 12.30 -14.39 2.06
C ASN A 585 12.50 -14.72 3.54
N VAL A 586 12.69 -13.68 4.38
CA VAL A 586 12.83 -13.83 5.84
C VAL A 586 11.60 -13.32 6.59
N GLY A 587 10.83 -12.38 6.00
CA GLY A 587 9.62 -11.83 6.60
C GLY A 587 8.70 -11.19 5.57
N GLY A 588 7.40 -11.10 5.86
CA GLY A 588 6.38 -10.52 4.99
C GLY A 588 6.00 -9.09 5.36
N GLY A 589 5.01 -8.53 4.66
CA GLY A 589 4.53 -7.14 4.80
C GLY A 589 5.47 -6.14 4.14
N ASP A 590 5.36 -4.84 4.49
CA ASP A 590 6.45 -3.90 4.23
C ASP A 590 7.64 -4.32 5.10
N GLY A 591 8.74 -4.71 4.47
CA GLY A 591 9.96 -5.01 5.21
C GLY A 591 10.73 -3.73 5.48
N PHE A 592 11.36 -3.62 6.67
CA PHE A 592 12.14 -2.45 7.04
C PHE A 592 13.55 -2.85 7.50
N ILE A 593 13.83 -2.67 8.78
CA ILE A 593 15.13 -3.01 9.34
C ILE A 593 15.30 -4.53 9.34
N THR A 594 16.44 -4.98 8.86
CA THR A 594 16.85 -6.37 8.94
C THR A 594 18.26 -6.43 9.55
N LEU A 595 18.38 -7.06 10.72
CA LEU A 595 19.65 -7.20 11.44
C LEU A 595 20.03 -8.68 11.56
N VAL A 596 21.33 -8.93 11.53
CA VAL A 596 21.89 -10.25 11.77
C VAL A 596 22.60 -10.26 13.11
N ASP A 597 22.42 -11.32 13.91
CA ASP A 597 23.18 -11.50 15.15
C ASP A 597 24.67 -11.59 14.83
N PRO A 598 25.52 -10.70 15.31
CA PRO A 598 26.96 -10.70 14.99
C PRO A 598 27.69 -11.97 15.46
N ASN A 599 27.13 -12.71 16.42
CA ASN A 599 27.67 -13.94 16.96
C ASN A 599 27.05 -15.23 16.37
N ASP A 600 25.90 -15.10 15.66
CA ASP A 600 25.23 -16.19 14.99
C ASP A 600 24.68 -15.69 13.64
N PRO A 601 25.46 -15.79 12.55
CA PRO A 601 25.07 -15.25 11.26
C PRO A 601 23.87 -15.95 10.61
N ASP A 602 23.35 -17.03 11.21
CA ASP A 602 22.10 -17.66 10.79
C ASP A 602 20.87 -17.11 11.53
N GLN A 603 21.09 -16.30 12.60
CA GLN A 603 20.00 -15.66 13.35
C GLN A 603 19.71 -14.28 12.79
N ILE A 604 18.56 -14.14 12.13
CA ILE A 604 18.11 -12.90 11.47
C ILE A 604 16.94 -12.33 12.25
N TYR A 605 16.94 -11.01 12.44
CA TYR A 605 15.83 -10.21 12.96
C TYR A 605 15.31 -9.33 11.83
N PHE A 606 14.00 -9.23 11.71
CA PHE A 606 13.35 -8.44 10.68
C PHE A 606 12.13 -7.71 11.27
N GLU A 607 11.71 -6.71 10.56
CA GLU A 607 10.59 -5.86 10.93
C GLU A 607 9.59 -5.79 9.78
N SER A 608 8.31 -5.79 10.14
CA SER A 608 7.22 -5.33 9.30
C SER A 608 6.43 -4.21 10.02
N GLN A 609 5.38 -3.68 9.39
CA GLN A 609 4.66 -2.49 9.84
C GLN A 609 4.24 -2.53 11.33
N ASN A 610 4.26 -1.36 11.98
CA ASN A 610 3.64 -1.12 13.29
C ASN A 610 4.10 -2.08 14.40
N GLY A 611 5.41 -2.31 14.49
CA GLY A 611 6.01 -3.18 15.53
C GLY A 611 5.90 -4.66 15.24
N GLY A 612 5.67 -5.05 14.00
CA GLY A 612 5.67 -6.43 13.55
C GLY A 612 7.06 -7.03 13.50
N ASN A 613 7.80 -7.04 14.63
CA ASN A 613 9.15 -7.59 14.68
C ASN A 613 9.13 -9.11 14.75
N GLY A 614 10.08 -9.73 14.05
CA GLY A 614 10.27 -11.17 14.06
C GLY A 614 11.72 -11.58 14.01
N ARG A 615 11.97 -12.86 14.24
CA ARG A 615 13.28 -13.49 14.02
C ARG A 615 13.13 -14.82 13.29
N ILE A 616 14.17 -15.19 12.59
CA ILE A 616 14.30 -16.52 11.96
C ILE A 616 15.75 -17.00 12.13
N ASN A 617 15.91 -18.26 12.46
CA ASN A 617 17.19 -18.94 12.35
C ASN A 617 17.22 -19.75 11.05
N LEU A 618 18.08 -19.35 10.12
CA LEU A 618 18.13 -19.94 8.77
C LEU A 618 18.56 -21.40 8.77
N ARG A 619 19.34 -21.85 9.78
CA ARG A 619 19.84 -23.22 9.87
C ARG A 619 18.79 -24.17 10.44
N THR A 620 18.04 -23.73 11.46
CA THR A 620 17.05 -24.56 12.14
C THR A 620 15.65 -24.40 11.60
N GLY A 621 15.35 -23.27 10.91
CA GLY A 621 14.02 -22.87 10.51
C GLY A 621 13.17 -22.32 11.65
N GLU A 622 13.72 -22.17 12.87
CA GLU A 622 13.01 -21.61 14.01
C GLU A 622 12.61 -20.18 13.74
N ARG A 623 11.32 -19.88 13.95
CA ARG A 623 10.76 -18.53 13.82
C ARG A 623 10.17 -18.06 15.13
N GLY A 624 10.33 -16.77 15.47
CA GLY A 624 9.73 -16.13 16.61
C GLY A 624 9.13 -14.79 16.24
N PHE A 625 7.91 -14.50 16.73
CA PHE A 625 7.29 -13.19 16.65
C PHE A 625 7.52 -12.45 17.96
N ILE A 626 8.16 -11.29 17.92
CA ILE A 626 8.69 -10.57 19.07
C ILE A 626 8.03 -9.23 19.37
N ARG A 627 6.77 -9.04 18.91
CA ARG A 627 6.00 -7.84 19.22
C ARG A 627 5.56 -7.86 20.69
N PRO A 628 5.82 -6.78 21.47
CA PRO A 628 5.36 -6.68 22.85
C PRO A 628 3.84 -6.73 22.95
N ARG A 629 3.34 -7.44 23.96
CA ARG A 629 1.89 -7.52 24.23
C ARG A 629 1.55 -6.62 25.42
N PRO A 630 0.56 -5.72 25.29
CA PRO A 630 0.18 -4.85 26.40
C PRO A 630 -0.52 -5.62 27.52
N ALA A 631 -0.30 -5.21 28.76
CA ALA A 631 -1.11 -5.61 29.89
C ALA A 631 -2.54 -5.04 29.73
N ARG A 632 -3.50 -5.65 30.45
CA ARG A 632 -4.90 -5.16 30.44
C ARG A 632 -4.96 -3.69 30.86
N GLY A 633 -5.60 -2.85 30.07
CA GLY A 633 -5.71 -1.40 30.32
C GLY A 633 -4.54 -0.57 29.82
N THR A 634 -3.51 -1.16 29.19
CA THR A 634 -2.41 -0.46 28.57
C THR A 634 -2.52 -0.60 27.04
N THR A 635 -2.18 0.47 26.31
CA THR A 635 -2.12 0.44 24.84
C THR A 635 -0.70 0.68 24.40
N TYR A 636 -0.17 -0.20 23.53
CA TYR A 636 1.11 0.00 22.88
C TYR A 636 0.90 0.53 21.47
N ARG A 637 1.58 1.62 21.17
CA ARG A 637 1.59 2.26 19.87
C ARG A 637 2.99 2.13 19.27
N PHE A 638 3.05 1.89 17.98
CA PHE A 638 4.29 1.74 17.22
C PHE A 638 4.22 2.61 15.97
N ASP A 639 5.37 3.15 15.59
CA ASP A 639 5.53 3.82 14.31
C ASP A 639 5.37 2.83 13.14
N TRP A 640 5.02 3.30 11.98
CA TRP A 640 5.01 2.52 10.74
C TRP A 640 6.32 1.75 10.58
N LYS A 641 7.45 2.43 10.72
CA LYS A 641 8.78 1.86 10.85
C LYS A 641 9.22 1.90 12.31
N THR A 642 9.11 0.80 13.00
CA THR A 642 9.44 0.68 14.42
C THR A 642 10.93 0.46 14.64
N PRO A 643 11.65 1.34 15.35
CA PRO A 643 13.07 1.16 15.54
C PRO A 643 13.37 -0.01 16.48
N PHE A 644 14.32 -0.85 16.12
CA PHE A 644 14.88 -1.89 16.99
C PHE A 644 16.37 -2.07 16.79
N ILE A 645 17.05 -2.56 17.81
CA ILE A 645 18.48 -2.84 17.81
C ILE A 645 18.79 -4.12 18.60
N LEU A 646 19.93 -4.72 18.29
CA LEU A 646 20.61 -5.65 19.19
C LEU A 646 21.64 -4.89 19.99
N SER A 647 21.78 -5.20 21.29
CA SER A 647 22.80 -4.56 22.13
C SER A 647 24.21 -4.83 21.59
N PRO A 648 25.07 -3.82 21.43
CA PRO A 648 26.46 -4.01 21.03
C PRO A 648 27.30 -4.75 22.08
N HIS A 649 26.82 -4.83 23.32
CA HIS A 649 27.49 -5.53 24.42
C HIS A 649 27.09 -7.00 24.52
N ASN A 650 25.82 -7.32 24.14
CA ASN A 650 25.31 -8.69 24.16
C ASN A 650 24.18 -8.84 23.14
N SER A 651 24.42 -9.50 22.03
CA SER A 651 23.46 -9.69 20.94
C SER A 651 22.16 -10.45 21.30
N LYS A 652 22.12 -11.10 22.49
CA LYS A 652 20.89 -11.71 23.01
C LYS A 652 19.90 -10.66 23.53
N ILE A 653 20.38 -9.43 23.80
CA ILE A 653 19.54 -8.33 24.24
C ILE A 653 18.99 -7.62 23.02
N PHE A 654 17.66 -7.67 22.92
CA PHE A 654 16.88 -6.99 21.88
C PHE A 654 16.15 -5.80 22.48
N TYR A 655 16.25 -4.65 21.85
CA TYR A 655 15.50 -3.45 22.19
C TYR A 655 14.61 -3.02 21.03
N SER A 656 13.41 -2.51 21.35
CA SER A 656 12.56 -1.79 20.39
C SER A 656 11.87 -0.62 21.09
N ALA A 657 11.38 0.36 20.30
CA ALA A 657 10.68 1.51 20.84
C ALA A 657 9.34 1.73 20.12
N GLY A 658 8.29 1.81 20.93
CA GLY A 658 6.97 2.34 20.58
C GLY A 658 6.69 3.57 21.46
N ASN A 659 5.47 3.70 21.99
CA ASN A 659 5.23 4.69 23.04
C ASN A 659 5.89 4.33 24.40
N TYR A 660 6.51 3.15 24.49
CA TYR A 660 7.42 2.70 25.53
C TYR A 660 8.68 2.14 24.90
N VAL A 661 9.77 2.07 25.67
CA VAL A 661 10.96 1.30 25.30
C VAL A 661 10.82 -0.13 25.83
N PHE A 662 11.10 -1.09 24.97
CA PHE A 662 10.98 -2.52 25.29
C PHE A 662 12.35 -3.19 25.27
N ARG A 663 12.56 -4.17 26.15
CA ARG A 663 13.77 -4.98 26.20
C ARG A 663 13.44 -6.46 26.40
N SER A 664 14.15 -7.30 25.68
CA SER A 664 14.30 -8.72 25.96
C SER A 664 15.78 -9.05 26.15
N VAL A 665 16.09 -9.97 27.06
CA VAL A 665 17.44 -10.53 27.27
C VAL A 665 17.57 -11.94 26.68
N LYS A 666 16.55 -12.40 25.94
CA LYS A 666 16.42 -13.75 25.37
C LYS A 666 16.07 -13.69 23.89
N LYS A 667 16.81 -12.93 23.10
CA LYS A 667 16.63 -12.82 21.62
C LYS A 667 15.20 -12.39 21.20
N GLY A 668 14.49 -11.61 22.03
CA GLY A 668 13.12 -11.15 21.77
C GLY A 668 12.04 -11.90 22.56
N ASP A 669 12.35 -13.05 23.19
CA ASP A 669 11.43 -13.71 24.09
C ASP A 669 11.32 -12.92 25.43
N ASP A 670 10.19 -13.06 26.12
CA ASP A 670 9.92 -12.37 27.39
C ASP A 670 10.13 -10.83 27.34
N ILE A 671 9.79 -10.21 26.19
CA ILE A 671 9.97 -8.77 25.98
C ILE A 671 9.07 -7.96 26.93
N LYS A 672 9.66 -6.96 27.62
CA LYS A 672 9.00 -6.13 28.62
C LYS A 672 9.27 -4.66 28.37
N ALA A 673 8.31 -3.80 28.73
CA ALA A 673 8.52 -2.37 28.82
C ALA A 673 9.51 -2.05 29.95
N ILE A 674 10.48 -1.19 29.68
CA ILE A 674 11.53 -0.74 30.59
C ILE A 674 11.55 0.78 30.79
N SER A 675 10.58 1.50 30.24
CA SER A 675 10.45 2.97 30.36
C SER A 675 9.05 3.37 30.83
N PRO A 676 8.85 4.61 31.31
CA PRO A 676 7.52 5.24 31.28
C PRO A 676 7.06 5.42 29.84
N GLU A 677 5.84 5.95 29.64
CA GLU A 677 5.45 6.45 28.33
C GLU A 677 6.34 7.60 27.90
N ILE A 678 6.98 7.48 26.71
CA ILE A 678 8.04 8.39 26.27
C ILE A 678 7.56 9.44 25.24
N THR A 679 6.27 9.44 24.89
CA THR A 679 5.72 10.30 23.83
C THR A 679 5.13 11.59 24.41
N ASN A 680 5.14 12.65 23.60
CA ASN A 680 4.54 13.94 23.96
C ASN A 680 3.03 14.01 23.62
N SER A 681 2.52 13.07 22.82
CA SER A 681 1.14 13.04 22.32
C SER A 681 0.51 11.66 22.42
N SER A 682 -0.82 11.59 22.36
CA SER A 682 -1.57 10.33 22.35
C SER A 682 -1.41 9.51 21.05
N SER A 683 -0.83 10.08 20.01
CA SER A 683 -0.52 9.42 18.75
C SER A 683 0.98 9.15 18.53
N GLY A 684 1.85 9.66 19.39
CA GLY A 684 3.30 9.52 19.28
C GLY A 684 3.79 8.09 19.44
N ALA A 685 4.95 7.78 18.83
CA ALA A 685 5.69 6.53 18.96
C ALA A 685 7.19 6.75 18.81
N GLY A 686 8.00 5.80 19.28
CA GLY A 686 9.45 5.81 19.09
C GLY A 686 9.82 5.68 17.61
N SER A 687 10.72 6.53 17.15
CA SER A 687 11.21 6.57 15.74
C SER A 687 12.71 6.28 15.62
N ALA A 688 13.45 6.36 16.74
CA ALA A 688 14.87 6.05 16.80
C ALA A 688 15.26 5.48 18.17
N ILE A 689 16.21 4.52 18.18
CA ILE A 689 16.81 3.97 19.40
C ILE A 689 18.28 3.66 19.15
N SER A 690 19.12 3.93 20.14
CA SER A 690 20.55 3.60 20.09
C SER A 690 21.09 3.33 21.49
N GLU A 691 21.87 2.27 21.63
CA GLU A 691 22.68 2.00 22.83
C GLU A 691 24.14 2.35 22.53
N SER A 692 24.79 3.01 23.49
CA SER A 692 26.21 3.37 23.37
C SER A 692 27.09 2.12 23.24
N PRO A 693 27.98 2.02 22.25
CA PRO A 693 28.92 0.90 22.16
C PRO A 693 30.05 0.98 23.20
N LEU A 694 30.17 2.12 23.89
CA LEU A 694 31.22 2.35 24.93
C LEU A 694 30.72 2.12 26.34
N GLN A 695 29.40 2.20 26.57
CA GLN A 695 28.82 2.07 27.90
C GLN A 695 27.51 1.27 27.81
N GLU A 696 27.50 0.08 28.40
CA GLU A 696 26.31 -0.75 28.52
C GLU A 696 25.18 -0.03 29.27
N GLY A 697 23.97 -0.11 28.80
CA GLY A 697 22.80 0.50 29.43
C GLY A 697 22.67 2.01 29.27
N LEU A 698 23.58 2.66 28.53
CA LEU A 698 23.39 4.05 28.10
C LEU A 698 22.61 4.05 26.78
N ILE A 699 21.29 4.33 26.87
CA ILE A 699 20.36 4.22 25.75
C ILE A 699 19.71 5.58 25.50
N TYR A 700 19.67 5.99 24.22
CA TYR A 700 18.95 7.15 23.73
C TYR A 700 17.76 6.70 22.89
N VAL A 701 16.63 7.39 23.04
CA VAL A 701 15.41 7.14 22.25
C VAL A 701 14.80 8.46 21.81
N GLY A 702 14.44 8.54 20.54
CA GLY A 702 13.69 9.64 19.95
C GLY A 702 12.29 9.19 19.52
N THR A 703 11.33 10.11 19.56
CA THR A 703 9.95 9.86 19.14
C THR A 703 9.59 10.72 17.93
N ASN A 704 8.62 10.30 17.15
CA ASN A 704 8.11 11.04 15.97
C ASN A 704 7.36 12.33 16.35
N ASP A 705 7.00 12.52 17.62
CA ASP A 705 6.40 13.74 18.17
C ASP A 705 7.40 14.63 18.93
N GLY A 706 8.70 14.39 18.73
CA GLY A 706 9.80 15.29 19.13
C GLY A 706 10.32 15.10 20.56
N ALA A 707 9.96 14.04 21.27
CA ALA A 707 10.58 13.73 22.56
C ALA A 707 11.94 13.04 22.35
N VAL A 708 12.91 13.34 23.21
CA VAL A 708 14.19 12.64 23.30
C VAL A 708 14.44 12.23 24.75
N TRP A 709 14.73 10.95 24.97
CA TRP A 709 14.95 10.38 26.28
C TRP A 709 16.29 9.67 26.37
N VAL A 710 16.84 9.65 27.58
CA VAL A 710 18.08 8.93 27.90
C VAL A 710 17.92 8.12 29.18
N THR A 711 18.48 6.93 29.19
CA THR A 711 18.79 6.16 30.41
C THR A 711 20.28 5.86 30.46
N LYS A 712 20.87 5.83 31.68
CA LYS A 712 22.28 5.53 31.94
C LYS A 712 22.48 4.23 32.70
N ASP A 713 21.40 3.56 33.08
CA ASP A 713 21.33 2.40 33.96
C ASP A 713 20.49 1.25 33.40
N GLY A 714 20.41 1.14 32.07
CA GLY A 714 19.71 0.07 31.38
C GLY A 714 18.19 0.11 31.53
N GLY A 715 17.61 1.29 31.74
CA GLY A 715 16.19 1.50 31.80
C GLY A 715 15.58 1.55 33.20
N GLN A 716 16.40 1.62 34.26
CA GLN A 716 15.85 1.78 35.61
C GLN A 716 15.37 3.21 35.86
N LYS A 717 16.07 4.19 35.30
CA LYS A 717 15.70 5.61 35.35
C LYS A 717 15.77 6.19 33.93
N TRP A 718 14.81 7.03 33.62
CA TRP A 718 14.74 7.72 32.35
C TRP A 718 14.66 9.23 32.56
N GLU A 719 15.41 9.99 31.76
CA GLU A 719 15.44 11.44 31.73
C GLU A 719 15.05 11.93 30.38
N GLN A 720 14.06 12.81 30.30
CA GLN A 720 13.74 13.50 29.05
C GLN A 720 14.73 14.63 28.84
N ILE A 721 15.42 14.64 27.72
CA ILE A 721 16.38 15.66 27.35
C ILE A 721 15.63 16.78 26.64
N TYR A 722 15.55 17.94 27.25
CA TYR A 722 15.05 19.14 26.62
C TYR A 722 16.23 19.84 25.96
N PHE A 723 16.31 19.77 24.64
CA PHE A 723 17.10 20.75 23.92
C PHE A 723 16.41 22.10 24.08
N LYS A 724 17.10 23.10 24.68
CA LYS A 724 16.68 24.49 24.53
C LYS A 724 16.41 24.70 23.05
N LYS A 725 15.21 25.17 22.71
CA LYS A 725 14.81 25.48 21.33
C LYS A 725 15.99 26.19 20.66
N LEU A 726 16.73 25.50 19.82
CA LEU A 726 17.69 26.14 18.93
C LEU A 726 16.83 27.00 18.05
N ASP A 727 16.95 28.30 18.18
CA ASP A 727 16.35 29.26 17.29
C ASP A 727 17.05 29.16 15.94
N LEU A 728 16.61 28.17 15.16
CA LEU A 728 17.12 27.92 13.81
C LEU A 728 16.53 28.89 12.78
N GLY A 729 15.88 30.00 13.26
CA GLY A 729 15.10 30.83 12.38
C GLY A 729 13.95 30.05 11.74
N ASN A 730 13.13 30.68 10.95
CA ASN A 730 11.93 30.15 10.29
C ASN A 730 12.12 28.92 9.38
N THR A 731 13.02 28.02 9.68
CA THR A 731 13.36 26.84 8.85
C THR A 731 12.86 25.49 9.38
N SER A 732 12.20 25.43 10.55
CA SER A 732 11.60 24.17 11.02
C SER A 732 10.07 24.16 10.75
N ILE A 733 9.67 23.49 9.70
CA ILE A 733 8.28 23.27 9.27
C ILE A 733 7.43 22.59 10.37
N THR A 734 8.04 21.83 11.28
CA THR A 734 7.35 21.12 12.36
C THR A 734 6.98 21.99 13.56
N ALA A 735 7.71 23.08 13.83
CA ALA A 735 7.42 23.97 14.95
C ALA A 735 6.29 24.97 14.66
N GLN A 736 6.16 25.45 13.43
CA GLN A 736 5.11 26.36 13.03
C GLN A 736 3.71 25.72 13.05
N ALA A 737 3.59 24.46 12.62
CA ALA A 737 2.30 23.76 12.65
C ALA A 737 1.76 23.52 14.07
N ALA A 738 2.64 23.45 15.08
CA ALA A 738 2.26 23.31 16.48
C ALA A 738 1.81 24.63 17.11
N GLU A 739 2.41 25.77 16.75
CA GLU A 739 2.04 27.09 17.26
C GLU A 739 0.75 27.62 16.65
N GLU A 740 0.49 27.41 15.38
CA GLU A 740 -0.78 27.80 14.72
C GLU A 740 -1.98 27.01 15.24
N ARG A 741 -1.80 25.78 15.74
CA ARG A 741 -2.87 25.00 16.39
C ARG A 741 -3.17 25.43 17.83
N GLY A 742 -2.26 26.15 18.49
CA GLY A 742 -2.41 26.64 19.86
C GLY A 742 -3.16 27.99 19.97
N GLY A 743 -3.25 28.77 18.89
CA GLY A 743 -3.78 30.14 18.90
C GLY A 743 -5.30 30.28 18.71
N GLY A 744 -6.06 29.22 18.51
CA GLY A 744 -7.48 29.28 18.11
C GLY A 744 -8.44 28.48 18.98
N ARG A 745 -8.36 28.55 20.33
CA ARG A 745 -9.44 28.08 21.21
C ARG A 745 -9.53 28.87 22.50
N GLY A 746 -10.18 30.01 22.42
CA GLY A 746 -10.86 30.61 23.54
C GLY A 746 -12.33 30.20 23.54
N GLY A 747 -12.80 29.52 24.57
CA GLY A 747 -14.22 29.39 24.85
C GLY A 747 -14.77 27.96 25.07
N ARG A 748 -14.72 27.52 26.30
CA ARG A 748 -15.69 26.70 27.07
C ARG A 748 -16.33 25.46 26.43
N GLY A 749 -16.17 24.35 27.12
CA GLY A 749 -17.08 23.20 27.11
C GLY A 749 -16.42 21.91 27.58
N GLU A 750 -16.59 21.59 28.86
CA GLU A 750 -16.31 20.28 29.41
C GLU A 750 -17.10 19.20 28.66
N GLY A 751 -16.45 18.12 28.29
CA GLY A 751 -17.08 16.98 27.65
C GLY A 751 -16.08 15.86 27.35
N THR A 752 -15.99 14.93 28.23
CA THR A 752 -15.48 13.54 28.21
C THR A 752 -15.06 12.97 26.88
N GLY A 753 -13.94 12.31 26.91
CA GLY A 753 -13.17 11.56 25.95
C GLY A 753 -13.93 10.84 24.85
N GLY A 754 -13.43 10.99 23.65
CA GLY A 754 -13.78 10.19 22.48
C GLY A 754 -12.53 10.02 21.64
N GLU A 755 -11.96 8.85 21.69
CA GLU A 755 -10.83 8.44 20.87
C GLU A 755 -11.16 8.56 19.38
N SER A 756 -10.45 9.44 18.68
CA SER A 756 -10.35 9.33 17.24
C SER A 756 -9.32 8.25 16.92
N GLY A 757 -9.76 7.01 16.88
CA GLY A 757 -9.00 5.93 16.31
C GLY A 757 -8.72 6.23 14.84
N GLY A 758 -7.52 6.66 14.52
CA GLY A 758 -6.97 6.54 13.19
C GLY A 758 -6.86 5.06 12.88
N GLY A 759 -7.84 4.53 12.17
CA GLY A 759 -7.80 3.18 11.66
C GLY A 759 -6.70 3.09 10.61
N GLY A 760 -5.52 2.71 11.04
CA GLY A 760 -4.53 2.09 10.19
C GLY A 760 -5.12 0.76 9.75
N GLY A 761 -5.84 0.76 8.64
CA GLY A 761 -6.20 -0.47 7.96
C GLY A 761 -4.92 -1.08 7.40
N GLY A 762 -4.23 -1.86 8.22
CA GLY A 762 -3.32 -2.85 7.70
C GLY A 762 -4.16 -3.81 6.88
N GLY A 763 -4.10 -3.67 5.57
CA GLY A 763 -4.60 -4.71 4.70
C GLY A 763 -3.85 -5.97 5.03
N GLU A 764 -4.50 -6.89 5.69
CA GLU A 764 -4.01 -8.25 5.79
C GLU A 764 -3.89 -8.77 4.36
N GLN A 765 -2.67 -8.79 3.86
CA GLN A 765 -2.37 -9.74 2.81
C GLN A 765 -2.45 -11.12 3.44
N PRO A 766 -3.26 -12.02 2.91
CA PRO A 766 -3.07 -13.42 3.20
C PRO A 766 -1.63 -13.73 2.76
N ALA A 767 -0.84 -14.23 3.66
CA ALA A 767 0.47 -14.76 3.34
C ALA A 767 0.26 -15.76 2.19
N ALA A 768 0.68 -15.40 1.01
CA ALA A 768 0.79 -16.33 -0.10
C ALA A 768 1.84 -17.36 0.32
N GLY A 769 1.39 -18.46 0.85
CA GLY A 769 2.16 -19.69 0.94
C GLY A 769 2.43 -20.14 -0.48
N GLY A 770 3.55 -19.67 -1.03
CA GLY A 770 4.05 -20.20 -2.30
C GLY A 770 4.52 -21.62 -2.09
N GLU A 771 3.68 -22.57 -2.33
CA GLU A 771 4.16 -23.90 -2.70
C GLU A 771 4.77 -23.78 -4.09
N GLN A 772 6.09 -23.84 -4.12
CA GLN A 772 6.84 -24.04 -5.35
C GLN A 772 6.54 -25.45 -5.88
N ALA A 773 5.73 -25.56 -6.89
CA ALA A 773 5.78 -26.68 -7.80
C ALA A 773 7.06 -26.50 -8.66
N GLY A 774 8.07 -27.31 -8.41
CA GLY A 774 9.23 -27.44 -9.26
C GLY A 774 8.81 -27.93 -10.64
N GLY A 775 8.85 -27.03 -11.61
CA GLY A 775 8.76 -27.35 -13.04
C GLY A 775 10.16 -27.33 -13.63
N GLU A 776 10.71 -28.51 -13.87
CA GLU A 776 11.93 -28.66 -14.69
C GLU A 776 11.66 -28.18 -16.12
N ALA A 777 12.55 -27.37 -16.61
CA ALA A 777 12.59 -27.01 -18.02
C ALA A 777 13.09 -28.20 -18.85
N PRO A 778 12.49 -28.54 -19.98
CA PRO A 778 13.04 -29.54 -20.87
C PRO A 778 14.04 -28.90 -21.84
N ALA A 779 15.24 -29.45 -21.86
CA ALA A 779 16.17 -29.33 -22.97
C ALA A 779 15.70 -30.21 -24.13
N GLY A 780 15.74 -29.67 -25.34
CA GLY A 780 15.28 -30.35 -26.53
C GLY A 780 16.20 -31.48 -26.98
N GLY A 781 15.63 -32.46 -27.67
CA GLY A 781 16.30 -33.53 -28.39
C GLY A 781 15.34 -34.65 -28.74
N GLU A 782 15.05 -34.78 -30.02
CA GLU A 782 14.20 -35.78 -30.64
C GLU A 782 14.80 -37.19 -30.70
N PRO A 783 14.10 -38.17 -31.28
CA PRO A 783 13.47 -39.28 -30.58
C PRO A 783 14.09 -40.64 -30.88
N ALA A 784 13.81 -41.65 -30.06
CA ALA A 784 13.75 -43.05 -30.54
C ALA A 784 13.07 -43.99 -29.55
N ALA A 785 12.38 -44.92 -30.13
CA ALA A 785 11.42 -45.90 -29.68
C ALA A 785 11.86 -46.89 -28.59
N GLY A 786 10.84 -47.39 -27.88
CA GLY A 786 10.69 -48.81 -27.53
C GLY A 786 11.09 -49.23 -26.14
N GLY A 787 10.15 -49.87 -25.41
CA GLY A 787 10.49 -50.98 -24.50
C GLY A 787 10.00 -50.87 -23.06
N GLU A 788 8.89 -51.54 -22.82
CA GLU A 788 8.53 -52.33 -21.62
C GLU A 788 8.91 -51.94 -20.19
N ARG A 789 7.85 -51.99 -19.34
CA ARG A 789 7.89 -52.06 -17.86
C ARG A 789 8.59 -53.32 -17.35
N PRO A 790 9.14 -53.34 -16.13
CA PRO A 790 8.34 -53.84 -15.02
C PRO A 790 8.52 -53.15 -13.66
N ALA A 791 7.66 -53.54 -12.75
CA ALA A 791 7.38 -53.12 -11.40
C ALA A 791 8.49 -53.32 -10.36
N GLY A 792 8.37 -52.52 -9.27
CA GLY A 792 8.73 -53.03 -7.94
C GLY A 792 9.64 -52.10 -7.12
N GLY A 793 9.22 -51.76 -5.91
CA GLY A 793 10.15 -51.35 -4.85
C GLY A 793 9.64 -50.34 -3.86
N ARG A 794 9.08 -50.78 -2.76
CA ARG A 794 8.75 -50.02 -1.55
C ARG A 794 10.00 -49.46 -0.87
N GLY A 795 9.92 -48.23 -0.35
CA GLY A 795 10.84 -47.71 0.64
C GLY A 795 10.17 -46.71 1.54
N GLN A 796 10.08 -47.03 2.82
CA GLN A 796 9.57 -46.23 3.92
C GLN A 796 10.52 -45.08 4.26
N GLY A 797 9.98 -43.98 4.79
CA GLY A 797 10.74 -43.21 5.77
C GLY A 797 10.42 -41.78 5.91
N GLY A 798 9.89 -41.37 7.03
CA GLY A 798 10.20 -40.13 7.69
C GLY A 798 9.14 -39.03 7.73
N ARG A 799 8.29 -39.05 8.74
CA ARG A 799 7.45 -37.94 9.19
C ARG A 799 8.29 -36.90 9.94
N GLY A 800 8.19 -35.62 9.55
CA GLY A 800 8.57 -34.49 10.38
C GLY A 800 7.38 -33.57 10.58
N PRO A 801 7.15 -33.02 11.78
CA PRO A 801 5.94 -32.26 12.10
C PRO A 801 6.02 -30.83 11.60
N GLY A 802 5.00 -30.41 10.84
CA GLY A 802 4.83 -29.04 10.43
C GLY A 802 4.35 -28.15 11.56
N GLY A 803 5.11 -27.09 11.86
CA GLY A 803 4.74 -26.06 12.81
C GLY A 803 3.71 -25.10 12.23
N ARG A 804 2.64 -24.89 12.97
CA ARG A 804 1.59 -23.89 12.68
C ARG A 804 2.11 -22.50 12.97
N GLY A 805 2.08 -21.61 11.98
CA GLY A 805 2.20 -20.18 12.18
C GLY A 805 0.81 -19.55 12.30
N GLN A 806 0.45 -19.05 13.48
CA GLN A 806 -0.72 -18.18 13.65
C GLN A 806 -0.31 -16.74 13.39
N GLY A 807 -0.92 -16.14 12.38
CA GLY A 807 -0.92 -14.68 12.20
C GLY A 807 -2.06 -14.08 13.01
N GLY A 808 -1.75 -13.31 14.05
CA GLY A 808 -2.73 -12.57 14.82
C GLY A 808 -2.86 -11.13 14.35
N GLY A 809 -3.99 -10.76 13.75
CA GLY A 809 -4.45 -9.40 13.55
C GLY A 809 -5.54 -9.05 14.58
N GLY A 810 -5.22 -8.20 15.54
CA GLY A 810 -6.15 -7.73 16.53
C GLY A 810 -6.91 -6.49 16.08
N GLY A 811 -8.20 -6.61 15.84
CA GLY A 811 -9.14 -5.49 15.81
C GLY A 811 -10.10 -5.65 16.99
N GLY A 812 -9.90 -4.86 18.03
CA GLY A 812 -10.74 -4.91 19.23
C GLY A 812 -12.10 -4.27 19.01
N VAL A 813 -13.15 -5.02 19.39
CA VAL A 813 -14.47 -4.47 19.70
C VAL A 813 -14.75 -4.83 21.16
N PRO A 814 -15.13 -3.89 22.02
CA PRO A 814 -15.55 -4.20 23.38
C PRO A 814 -17.02 -4.63 23.37
N GLY A 815 -17.25 -5.89 23.62
CA GLY A 815 -18.57 -6.41 23.91
C GLY A 815 -18.43 -7.44 25.01
N GLY A 816 -18.85 -7.08 26.24
CA GLY A 816 -18.89 -7.99 27.37
C GLY A 816 -19.90 -9.11 27.12
N GLY A 817 -19.46 -10.33 27.31
CA GLY A 817 -20.26 -11.53 27.37
C GLY A 817 -19.43 -12.55 28.11
N ALA A 818 -19.83 -12.85 29.33
CA ALA A 818 -19.30 -13.96 30.10
C ALA A 818 -19.49 -15.25 29.30
N GLY A 819 -18.44 -15.71 28.64
CA GLY A 819 -18.36 -17.02 28.04
C GLY A 819 -18.03 -18.02 29.11
N SER A 820 -18.99 -18.93 29.40
CA SER A 820 -18.80 -20.11 30.19
C SER A 820 -17.60 -20.89 29.69
N ASP A 821 -16.66 -21.19 30.58
CA ASP A 821 -15.64 -22.23 30.46
C ASP A 821 -16.32 -23.60 30.38
N GLN A 822 -16.92 -23.93 29.28
CA GLN A 822 -17.30 -25.32 28.98
C GLN A 822 -16.07 -25.99 28.35
N PRO A 823 -15.64 -27.14 28.88
CA PRO A 823 -14.55 -27.90 28.25
C PRO A 823 -14.94 -28.27 26.82
N GLN A 824 -13.99 -28.14 25.92
CA GLN A 824 -14.22 -28.53 24.51
C GLN A 824 -14.43 -30.04 24.43
N PRO A 825 -15.33 -30.54 23.54
CA PRO A 825 -15.54 -31.97 23.37
C PRO A 825 -14.22 -32.68 23.06
N GLU A 826 -13.98 -33.80 23.73
CA GLU A 826 -12.84 -34.66 23.42
C GLU A 826 -13.05 -35.38 22.08
N VAL A 827 -11.97 -35.64 21.34
CA VAL A 827 -12.04 -36.39 20.10
C VAL A 827 -12.47 -37.83 20.45
N PRO A 828 -13.60 -38.35 19.89
CA PRO A 828 -14.09 -39.68 20.20
C PRO A 828 -13.11 -40.75 19.66
N GLU A 829 -13.08 -41.91 20.36
CA GLU A 829 -12.40 -43.10 19.84
C GLU A 829 -13.21 -43.65 18.65
N LEU A 830 -12.67 -43.53 17.44
CA LEU A 830 -13.36 -43.96 16.21
C LEU A 830 -13.17 -45.46 15.97
N LYS A 831 -14.23 -46.25 15.96
CA LYS A 831 -14.19 -47.70 15.70
C LYS A 831 -14.95 -48.02 14.44
N LYS A 832 -14.29 -48.67 13.48
CA LYS A 832 -14.96 -49.15 12.27
C LYS A 832 -15.98 -50.22 12.59
N LEU A 833 -17.16 -50.14 12.00
CA LEU A 833 -18.25 -51.09 12.13
C LEU A 833 -17.89 -52.46 11.55
N ASN A 834 -17.23 -52.46 10.38
CA ASN A 834 -16.77 -53.67 9.66
C ASN A 834 -15.73 -53.24 8.59
N ASP A 835 -15.21 -54.22 7.84
CA ASP A 835 -14.22 -54.02 6.79
C ASP A 835 -14.71 -53.16 5.60
N GLN A 836 -16.03 -52.92 5.48
CA GLN A 836 -16.65 -52.11 4.43
C GLN A 836 -16.93 -50.65 4.90
N ASP A 837 -16.67 -50.38 6.19
CA ASP A 837 -16.83 -49.03 6.74
C ASP A 837 -15.67 -48.12 6.29
N ALA A 838 -15.88 -47.48 5.15
CA ALA A 838 -14.94 -46.52 4.57
C ALA A 838 -15.07 -45.11 5.15
N LEU A 839 -16.10 -44.82 5.96
CA LEU A 839 -16.45 -43.50 6.46
C LEU A 839 -15.90 -43.20 7.85
N THR A 840 -15.82 -44.22 8.72
CA THR A 840 -15.26 -44.00 10.05
C THR A 840 -13.78 -43.68 9.98
N GLY A 841 -13.42 -42.50 10.45
CA GLY A 841 -12.04 -42.04 10.45
C GLY A 841 -11.89 -40.53 10.57
N THR A 842 -10.68 -40.08 10.41
CA THR A 842 -10.33 -38.64 10.41
C THR A 842 -10.13 -38.16 8.96
N TRP A 843 -10.94 -37.18 8.58
CA TRP A 843 -10.94 -36.62 7.24
C TRP A 843 -10.50 -35.17 7.27
N LYS A 844 -9.78 -34.73 6.26
CA LYS A 844 -9.43 -33.34 6.05
C LYS A 844 -10.06 -32.84 4.76
N ALA A 845 -10.70 -31.68 4.84
CA ALA A 845 -11.32 -31.03 3.71
C ALA A 845 -10.87 -29.59 3.60
N THR A 846 -10.53 -29.19 2.39
CA THR A 846 -10.29 -27.78 2.04
C THR A 846 -11.43 -27.38 1.10
N PRO A 847 -12.18 -26.29 1.37
CA PRO A 847 -13.27 -25.85 0.49
C PRO A 847 -12.75 -25.58 -0.91
N SER A 848 -13.45 -26.04 -1.95
CA SER A 848 -13.16 -25.63 -3.32
C SER A 848 -13.52 -24.16 -3.55
N SER A 849 -12.81 -23.48 -4.44
CA SER A 849 -12.95 -22.06 -4.73
C SER A 849 -14.35 -21.62 -5.20
N GLU A 850 -15.19 -22.54 -5.65
CA GLU A 850 -16.56 -22.26 -6.13
C GLU A 850 -17.61 -22.13 -5.03
N GLN A 851 -17.33 -22.59 -3.81
CA GLN A 851 -18.32 -22.65 -2.72
C GLN A 851 -17.89 -21.92 -1.45
N ALA A 852 -16.73 -21.28 -1.41
CA ALA A 852 -16.25 -20.61 -0.22
C ALA A 852 -16.91 -19.23 -0.04
N PRO A 853 -17.61 -18.96 1.08
CA PRO A 853 -17.99 -17.59 1.43
C PRO A 853 -16.74 -16.74 1.68
N ARG A 854 -16.76 -15.49 1.26
CA ARG A 854 -15.68 -14.50 1.42
C ARG A 854 -15.22 -14.42 2.88
N GLY A 855 -14.03 -14.98 3.17
CA GLY A 855 -13.42 -14.96 4.49
C GLY A 855 -12.72 -16.27 4.78
N GLY A 856 -11.62 -16.54 4.08
CA GLY A 856 -10.76 -17.73 4.11
C GLY A 856 -11.04 -18.74 5.22
N PHE A 857 -11.81 -19.75 4.94
CA PHE A 857 -11.93 -20.91 5.83
C PHE A 857 -10.68 -21.78 5.63
N GLY A 858 -9.91 -21.93 6.69
CA GLY A 858 -8.80 -22.87 6.74
C GLY A 858 -9.26 -24.31 6.62
N GLU A 859 -8.29 -25.23 6.60
CA GLU A 859 -8.51 -26.67 6.60
C GLU A 859 -9.49 -27.11 7.71
N PHE A 860 -10.49 -27.91 7.33
CA PHE A 860 -11.43 -28.54 8.27
C PHE A 860 -10.98 -29.97 8.54
N THR A 861 -11.01 -30.38 9.80
CA THR A 861 -10.84 -31.78 10.18
C THR A 861 -12.15 -32.33 10.68
N PHE A 862 -12.59 -33.44 10.11
CA PHE A 862 -13.78 -34.18 10.53
C PHE A 862 -13.33 -35.47 11.17
N TYR A 863 -13.91 -35.75 12.35
CA TYR A 863 -13.79 -37.04 13.03
C TYR A 863 -15.16 -37.71 12.90
N LEU A 864 -15.31 -38.68 12.00
CA LEU A 864 -16.57 -39.24 11.63
C LEU A 864 -16.69 -40.68 12.16
N GLN A 865 -17.84 -41.03 12.72
CA GLN A 865 -18.22 -42.36 13.14
C GLN A 865 -19.51 -42.76 12.45
N LEU A 866 -19.49 -43.80 11.62
CA LEU A 866 -20.66 -44.42 11.06
C LEU A 866 -21.34 -45.28 12.13
N LYS A 867 -22.68 -45.27 12.20
CA LYS A 867 -23.51 -46.10 13.09
C LYS A 867 -24.24 -47.21 12.33
N ASP A 868 -24.74 -48.19 13.05
CA ASP A 868 -25.43 -49.34 12.50
C ASP A 868 -26.70 -48.97 11.71
N ASP A 869 -27.34 -47.87 12.04
CA ASP A 869 -28.52 -47.33 11.38
C ASP A 869 -28.20 -46.50 10.09
N GLY A 870 -26.90 -46.39 9.73
CA GLY A 870 -26.44 -45.62 8.59
C GLY A 870 -26.30 -44.13 8.89
N SER A 871 -26.61 -43.66 10.09
CA SER A 871 -26.34 -42.27 10.48
C SER A 871 -24.87 -42.04 10.84
N ILE A 872 -24.44 -40.78 10.79
CA ILE A 872 -23.06 -40.35 11.11
C ILE A 872 -23.09 -39.45 12.33
N SER A 873 -22.20 -39.69 13.27
CA SER A 873 -21.88 -38.82 14.39
C SER A 873 -20.40 -38.50 14.39
N GLY A 874 -19.99 -37.43 15.11
CA GLY A 874 -18.58 -37.09 15.20
C GLY A 874 -18.34 -35.64 15.61
N LEU A 875 -17.18 -35.13 15.25
CA LEU A 875 -16.76 -33.76 15.51
C LEU A 875 -16.22 -33.11 14.25
N THR A 876 -16.43 -31.79 14.11
CA THR A 876 -15.67 -30.95 13.21
C THR A 876 -14.68 -30.13 14.00
N GLU A 877 -13.49 -29.92 13.47
CA GLU A 877 -12.50 -29.03 14.05
C GLU A 877 -12.06 -28.01 12.98
N ALA A 878 -12.27 -26.72 13.26
CA ALA A 878 -11.82 -25.62 12.43
C ALA A 878 -11.23 -24.52 13.31
N ARG A 879 -10.04 -24.02 12.97
CA ARG A 879 -9.35 -22.94 13.73
C ARG A 879 -9.23 -23.20 15.24
N GLY A 880 -9.03 -24.48 15.65
CA GLY A 880 -8.89 -24.87 17.05
C GLY A 880 -10.20 -24.89 17.85
N ARG A 881 -11.35 -24.78 17.20
CA ARG A 881 -12.66 -24.97 17.80
C ARG A 881 -13.27 -26.25 17.31
N ARG A 882 -13.87 -27.02 18.23
CA ARG A 882 -14.54 -28.27 17.96
C ARG A 882 -16.04 -28.11 18.10
N GLN A 883 -16.78 -28.72 17.17
CA GLN A 883 -18.24 -28.72 17.18
C GLN A 883 -18.75 -30.14 16.92
N GLU A 884 -19.73 -30.61 17.70
CA GLU A 884 -20.35 -31.91 17.49
C GLU A 884 -21.19 -31.92 16.21
N ILE A 885 -21.08 -33.05 15.48
CA ILE A 885 -21.96 -33.40 14.37
C ILE A 885 -23.12 -34.23 14.99
N LYS A 886 -24.32 -33.69 14.93
CA LYS A 886 -25.54 -34.35 15.36
C LYS A 886 -26.40 -34.64 14.14
N ASN A 887 -26.74 -35.91 13.92
CA ASN A 887 -27.65 -36.38 12.85
C ASN A 887 -27.14 -36.13 11.42
N GLY A 888 -25.87 -36.34 11.17
CA GLY A 888 -25.33 -36.36 9.81
C GLY A 888 -25.83 -37.56 9.03
N THR A 889 -26.11 -37.39 7.73
CA THR A 889 -26.45 -38.51 6.84
C THR A 889 -25.45 -38.53 5.66
N PHE A 890 -25.16 -39.73 5.16
CA PHE A 890 -24.30 -39.94 4.00
C PHE A 890 -25.06 -40.68 2.90
N ASN A 891 -25.11 -40.05 1.74
CA ASN A 891 -25.68 -40.68 0.56
C ASN A 891 -24.58 -41.47 -0.18
N ARG A 892 -24.70 -42.80 -0.19
CA ARG A 892 -23.73 -43.72 -0.80
C ARG A 892 -23.68 -43.65 -2.33
N ASP A 893 -24.77 -43.19 -2.96
CA ASP A 893 -24.87 -43.21 -4.40
C ASP A 893 -24.16 -42.01 -5.09
N ASN A 894 -24.08 -40.89 -4.38
CA ASN A 894 -23.40 -39.67 -4.91
C ASN A 894 -22.25 -39.19 -4.04
N GLY A 895 -21.96 -39.82 -2.91
CA GLY A 895 -20.85 -39.46 -2.02
C GLY A 895 -21.05 -38.17 -1.21
N GLU A 896 -22.28 -37.67 -1.09
CA GLU A 896 -22.59 -36.41 -0.39
C GLU A 896 -22.96 -36.58 1.09
N PHE A 897 -22.52 -35.60 1.91
CA PHE A 897 -22.91 -35.48 3.31
C PHE A 897 -23.97 -34.38 3.48
N SER A 898 -24.92 -34.60 4.36
CA SER A 898 -25.95 -33.64 4.76
C SER A 898 -26.14 -33.60 6.27
#